data_aebc880b05c58f2a45f6ed10dc1709cc
#
_entry.id   aebc880b05c58f2a45f6ed10dc1709cc
#
_cell.length_a   1.000
_cell.length_b   1.000
_cell.length_c   1.000
_cell.angle_alpha   90.00
_cell.angle_beta   90.00
_cell.angle_gamma   90.00
#
_symmetry.space_group_name_H-M   'P 1'
#
loop_
_entity.id
_entity.type
_entity.pdbx_description
1 polymer ?
#
loop_
_entity_poly.entity_id
_entity_poly.type
_entity_poly.pdbx_seq_one_letter_code
_entity_poly.pdbx_strand_id
1 'polypeptide(L)'
;MNQNIQREVSNAGIALLIFDRAGSSANIFDQATMDELNDHLECLESDKSLKGLVICSAKQKIFIAGADLNSLASEVSAENISAGIERGQQTFDRIAKLHYPTVAAIHGAALGGGFEIALACDYRIASSDASTKIGFPETTLGLLPAWGGLTRLPRLIGLPSALEAIMTGRHYPAKQALRLGLVDSVVFPEKLRSAAVAKITRPGSGKRSYKTHLSNRPPISRLIKSQAEKKVLARTRGHYPAPLKALEVACLSVEVPHEQSLLNERTGFMELARTETAQNLIRIFFLQERSKKLKLPKELESVPLPPVKPVSRSLVVGAGHMGAGIAQWLSSRGIRVLLKDVAPGPLGKGMQSISKLYADAVKRYLFSEIEARNAFDRILPIAEDVPLRGIDLAIEAAVEQLEVKQRIFEDLESKVAAEVILASNTSSLSIDTIAASLRHPERVVGFHFFNPVHRMQLVEIVRGPKTNAATVNAAIQFAKQIGKLPVLVNDSPGFLVNRILLPYFAEAIRMFAEGHRAETIDRIMLQFGMPMGPLRLTDEVGLDVAEHVEKIIADRLTHLGPQNDTLEKMIAKGWIGRKAGKGFYVYAGVSDGKPNPEIGEFQPSAPANVSDEDLRDRLVLSMINEAARTLEEKVVTAPEDVDFAMIMGTGWAPFRGGPLRYADRLGIAAVVSRLNSLRDRVGPHFEPSALLTDMVNRGGTFYAPREIASSAGTNPSQ
;
A
#
# COMPACT_ATOMS: atom_id res chain seq x y z
N MET A 1 -23.87 27.48 -10.35
CA MET A 1 -23.49 26.18 -9.74
C MET A 1 -22.38 25.59 -10.56
N ASN A 2 -21.33 25.06 -9.96
CA ASN A 2 -20.26 24.39 -10.70
C ASN A 2 -20.83 23.09 -11.28
N GLN A 3 -20.87 22.97 -12.58
CA GLN A 3 -21.38 21.81 -13.30
C GLN A 3 -20.31 20.70 -13.29
N ASN A 4 -20.65 19.52 -12.76
CA ASN A 4 -19.74 18.36 -12.72
C ASN A 4 -19.91 17.43 -13.94
N ILE A 5 -21.05 17.53 -14.63
CA ILE A 5 -21.39 16.70 -15.80
C ILE A 5 -21.91 17.64 -16.91
N GLN A 6 -21.32 17.55 -18.07
CA GLN A 6 -21.77 18.26 -19.26
C GLN A 6 -22.52 17.30 -20.18
N ARG A 7 -23.63 17.77 -20.77
CA ARG A 7 -24.41 17.00 -21.76
C ARG A 7 -24.32 17.67 -23.12
N GLU A 8 -23.87 16.94 -24.10
CA GLU A 8 -23.85 17.34 -25.52
C GLU A 8 -24.70 16.37 -26.33
N VAL A 9 -25.45 16.83 -27.30
CA VAL A 9 -26.17 15.98 -28.26
C VAL A 9 -25.71 16.29 -29.68
N SER A 10 -25.26 15.26 -30.38
CA SER A 10 -24.80 15.42 -31.79
C SER A 10 -25.98 15.44 -32.73
N ASN A 11 -25.76 15.99 -33.99
CA ASN A 11 -26.76 15.96 -35.06
C ASN A 11 -27.21 14.55 -35.45
N ALA A 12 -26.44 13.52 -35.09
CA ALA A 12 -26.78 12.11 -35.30
C ALA A 12 -27.71 11.54 -34.24
N GLY A 13 -28.13 12.32 -33.22
CA GLY A 13 -28.96 11.89 -32.12
C GLY A 13 -28.19 11.09 -31.08
N ILE A 14 -26.87 11.28 -30.94
CA ILE A 14 -26.08 10.61 -29.92
C ILE A 14 -25.78 11.61 -28.80
N ALA A 15 -26.20 11.29 -27.58
CA ALA A 15 -25.90 12.05 -26.39
C ALA A 15 -24.53 11.66 -25.83
N LEU A 16 -23.78 12.66 -25.34
CA LEU A 16 -22.55 12.48 -24.58
C LEU A 16 -22.75 13.05 -23.18
N LEU A 17 -22.48 12.24 -22.16
CA LEU A 17 -22.33 12.67 -20.77
C LEU A 17 -20.82 12.74 -20.46
N ILE A 18 -20.32 13.94 -20.25
CA ILE A 18 -18.90 14.24 -20.04
C ILE A 18 -18.70 14.60 -18.57
N PHE A 19 -18.09 13.71 -17.80
CA PHE A 19 -17.75 13.97 -16.41
C PHE A 19 -16.52 14.88 -16.31
N ASP A 20 -16.69 16.06 -15.69
CA ASP A 20 -15.61 17.04 -15.48
C ASP A 20 -15.79 17.83 -14.17
N ARG A 21 -15.61 17.17 -13.06
CA ARG A 21 -15.77 17.78 -11.74
C ARG A 21 -14.89 19.02 -11.58
N ALA A 22 -15.50 20.17 -11.36
CA ALA A 22 -14.83 21.45 -11.21
C ALA A 22 -13.89 21.47 -9.99
N GLY A 23 -12.69 22.06 -10.14
CA GLY A 23 -11.73 22.21 -9.04
C GLY A 23 -11.08 20.90 -8.57
N SER A 24 -11.31 19.77 -9.25
CA SER A 24 -10.79 18.46 -8.87
C SER A 24 -10.02 17.80 -10.02
N SER A 25 -8.93 17.10 -9.69
CA SER A 25 -8.22 16.25 -10.65
C SER A 25 -8.93 14.92 -10.92
N ALA A 26 -9.98 14.59 -10.14
CA ALA A 26 -10.72 13.34 -10.22
C ALA A 26 -12.24 13.56 -10.30
N ASN A 27 -12.92 12.74 -11.08
CA ASN A 27 -14.36 12.56 -10.99
C ASN A 27 -14.66 11.52 -9.91
N ILE A 28 -15.54 11.85 -8.99
CA ILE A 28 -16.06 10.96 -7.95
C ILE A 28 -17.58 11.10 -7.88
N PHE A 29 -18.25 10.11 -7.34
CA PHE A 29 -19.65 10.18 -7.00
C PHE A 29 -19.82 10.67 -5.56
N ASP A 30 -20.05 11.97 -5.41
CA ASP A 30 -20.64 12.58 -4.21
C ASP A 30 -22.13 12.86 -4.45
N GLN A 31 -22.81 13.37 -3.42
CA GLN A 31 -24.25 13.67 -3.51
C GLN A 31 -24.58 14.59 -4.70
N ALA A 32 -23.81 15.68 -4.88
CA ALA A 32 -24.04 16.64 -5.94
C ALA A 32 -23.89 16.04 -7.35
N THR A 33 -22.85 15.20 -7.55
CA THR A 33 -22.63 14.52 -8.82
C THR A 33 -23.72 13.49 -9.13
N MET A 34 -24.23 12.79 -8.09
CA MET A 34 -25.35 11.85 -8.25
C MET A 34 -26.67 12.57 -8.55
N ASP A 35 -26.94 13.72 -7.94
CA ASP A 35 -28.11 14.54 -8.22
C ASP A 35 -28.09 15.01 -9.67
N GLU A 36 -26.97 15.61 -10.11
CA GLU A 36 -26.79 16.11 -11.47
C GLU A 36 -26.88 14.98 -12.51
N LEU A 37 -26.35 13.77 -12.20
CA LEU A 37 -26.51 12.60 -13.08
C LEU A 37 -27.99 12.21 -13.23
N ASN A 38 -28.76 12.24 -12.16
CA ASN A 38 -30.20 11.91 -12.18
C ASN A 38 -30.99 12.95 -12.98
N ASP A 39 -30.69 14.24 -12.87
CA ASP A 39 -31.32 15.33 -13.67
C ASP A 39 -31.04 15.12 -15.16
N HIS A 40 -29.80 14.73 -15.52
CA HIS A 40 -29.47 14.39 -16.91
C HIS A 40 -30.22 13.15 -17.39
N LEU A 41 -30.39 12.13 -16.54
CA LEU A 41 -31.10 10.90 -16.90
C LEU A 41 -32.58 11.15 -17.17
N GLU A 42 -33.24 12.06 -16.43
CA GLU A 42 -34.62 12.45 -16.71
C GLU A 42 -34.80 13.00 -18.13
N CYS A 43 -33.87 13.86 -18.56
CA CYS A 43 -33.85 14.38 -19.92
C CYS A 43 -33.56 13.28 -20.96
N LEU A 44 -32.62 12.39 -20.65
CA LEU A 44 -32.22 11.30 -21.58
C LEU A 44 -33.30 10.23 -21.74
N GLU A 45 -34.11 9.95 -20.72
CA GLU A 45 -35.21 9.01 -20.75
C GLU A 45 -36.41 9.57 -21.55
N SER A 46 -36.64 10.88 -21.43
CA SER A 46 -37.78 11.55 -22.08
C SER A 46 -37.55 11.83 -23.57
N ASP A 47 -36.29 11.97 -24.00
CA ASP A 47 -35.92 12.33 -25.36
C ASP A 47 -35.94 11.12 -26.32
N LYS A 48 -37.04 10.93 -27.03
CA LYS A 48 -37.21 9.85 -28.01
C LYS A 48 -36.43 10.02 -29.31
N SER A 49 -35.82 11.15 -29.52
CA SER A 49 -34.98 11.41 -30.74
C SER A 49 -33.59 10.81 -30.60
N LEU A 50 -33.18 10.46 -29.39
CA LEU A 50 -31.86 9.90 -29.10
C LEU A 50 -31.73 8.47 -29.64
N LYS A 51 -30.55 8.21 -30.24
CA LYS A 51 -30.18 6.92 -30.83
C LYS A 51 -29.08 6.21 -30.00
N GLY A 52 -28.50 6.87 -29.02
CA GLY A 52 -27.48 6.30 -28.17
C GLY A 52 -26.89 7.27 -27.17
N LEU A 53 -26.22 6.70 -26.16
CA LEU A 53 -25.52 7.43 -25.11
C LEU A 53 -24.04 7.01 -25.03
N VAL A 54 -23.14 7.98 -24.95
CA VAL A 54 -21.74 7.78 -24.60
C VAL A 54 -21.44 8.45 -23.27
N ILE A 55 -20.94 7.70 -22.29
CA ILE A 55 -20.41 8.24 -21.02
C ILE A 55 -18.90 8.32 -21.11
N CYS A 56 -18.32 9.51 -20.89
CA CYS A 56 -16.88 9.73 -20.95
C CYS A 56 -16.42 10.75 -19.90
N SER A 57 -15.13 10.97 -19.81
CA SER A 57 -14.48 11.89 -18.87
C SER A 57 -13.66 12.93 -19.64
N ALA A 58 -13.63 14.17 -19.15
CA ALA A 58 -12.70 15.21 -19.59
C ALA A 58 -11.35 15.15 -18.86
N LYS A 59 -11.24 14.39 -17.77
CA LYS A 59 -9.98 14.26 -17.01
C LYS A 59 -8.97 13.40 -17.76
N GLN A 60 -7.69 13.82 -17.74
CA GLN A 60 -6.63 13.14 -18.50
C GLN A 60 -6.26 11.75 -18.00
N LYS A 61 -6.41 11.45 -16.69
CA LYS A 61 -5.94 10.21 -16.08
C LYS A 61 -7.01 9.44 -15.32
N ILE A 62 -8.22 9.95 -15.25
CA ILE A 62 -9.31 9.37 -14.48
C ILE A 62 -10.60 9.41 -15.29
N PHE A 63 -11.20 8.25 -15.48
CA PHE A 63 -12.59 8.16 -15.94
C PHE A 63 -13.52 8.56 -14.80
N ILE A 64 -13.69 7.70 -13.80
CA ILE A 64 -14.38 8.00 -12.54
C ILE A 64 -13.73 7.11 -11.47
N ALA A 65 -13.33 7.70 -10.34
CA ALA A 65 -12.57 7.03 -9.28
C ALA A 65 -13.46 6.25 -8.28
N GLY A 66 -14.77 6.33 -8.40
CA GLY A 66 -15.73 5.67 -7.51
C GLY A 66 -16.47 6.63 -6.58
N ALA A 67 -17.03 6.10 -5.49
CA ALA A 67 -17.71 6.88 -4.47
C ALA A 67 -16.75 7.74 -3.64
N ASP A 68 -17.27 8.83 -3.08
CA ASP A 68 -16.53 9.63 -2.11
C ASP A 68 -16.37 8.88 -0.79
N LEU A 69 -15.14 8.44 -0.49
CA LEU A 69 -14.83 7.73 0.74
C LEU A 69 -14.87 8.63 1.99
N ASN A 70 -14.84 9.97 1.83
CA ASN A 70 -14.96 10.89 2.97
C ASN A 70 -16.33 10.74 3.64
N SER A 71 -17.36 10.49 2.87
CA SER A 71 -18.70 10.23 3.40
C SER A 71 -18.78 8.96 4.28
N LEU A 72 -17.89 7.98 4.07
CA LEU A 72 -17.79 6.79 4.91
C LEU A 72 -16.90 7.00 6.15
N ALA A 73 -16.00 7.97 6.10
CA ALA A 73 -15.12 8.32 7.20
C ALA A 73 -15.74 9.34 8.16
N SER A 74 -16.70 10.14 7.69
CA SER A 74 -17.49 11.08 8.49
C SER A 74 -18.61 10.36 9.24
N GLU A 75 -19.19 11.01 10.26
CA GLU A 75 -20.30 10.51 11.10
C GLU A 75 -21.65 10.47 10.33
N VAL A 76 -21.65 9.90 9.13
CA VAL A 76 -22.90 9.71 8.37
C VAL A 76 -23.66 8.52 8.95
N SER A 77 -24.94 8.70 9.24
CA SER A 77 -25.75 7.63 9.79
C SER A 77 -25.84 6.40 8.85
N ALA A 78 -26.02 5.23 9.43
CA ALA A 78 -26.12 4.00 8.66
C ALA A 78 -27.30 4.05 7.65
N GLU A 79 -28.39 4.75 8.02
CA GLU A 79 -29.54 4.97 7.16
C GLU A 79 -29.17 5.79 5.92
N ASN A 80 -28.39 6.86 6.10
CA ASN A 80 -27.95 7.70 4.99
C ASN A 80 -27.01 6.98 4.05
N ILE A 81 -26.10 6.13 4.58
CA ILE A 81 -25.22 5.29 3.76
C ILE A 81 -26.07 4.29 2.94
N SER A 82 -27.01 3.62 3.58
CA SER A 82 -27.91 2.66 2.91
C SER A 82 -28.74 3.32 1.82
N ALA A 83 -29.32 4.50 2.12
CA ALA A 83 -30.09 5.27 1.13
C ALA A 83 -29.23 5.73 -0.05
N GLY A 84 -27.99 6.16 0.21
CA GLY A 84 -27.01 6.52 -0.84
C GLY A 84 -26.66 5.35 -1.75
N ILE A 85 -26.51 4.14 -1.18
CA ILE A 85 -26.26 2.92 -1.97
C ILE A 85 -27.46 2.60 -2.83
N GLU A 86 -28.68 2.61 -2.26
CA GLU A 86 -29.92 2.34 -2.98
C GLU A 86 -30.11 3.30 -4.15
N ARG A 87 -29.89 4.59 -3.91
CA ARG A 87 -29.95 5.62 -4.95
C ARG A 87 -28.98 5.36 -6.09
N GLY A 88 -27.72 5.01 -5.77
CA GLY A 88 -26.72 4.65 -6.79
C GLY A 88 -27.14 3.42 -7.61
N GLN A 89 -27.71 2.39 -6.97
CA GLN A 89 -28.26 1.21 -7.64
C GLN A 89 -29.38 1.59 -8.60
N GLN A 90 -30.34 2.39 -8.16
CA GLN A 90 -31.46 2.88 -8.97
C GLN A 90 -30.97 3.73 -10.16
N THR A 91 -30.03 4.65 -9.93
CA THR A 91 -29.44 5.50 -10.97
C THR A 91 -28.76 4.67 -12.06
N PHE A 92 -27.98 3.66 -11.68
CA PHE A 92 -27.30 2.82 -12.67
C PHE A 92 -28.26 1.82 -13.36
N ASP A 93 -29.32 1.42 -12.70
CA ASP A 93 -30.39 0.64 -13.34
C ASP A 93 -31.17 1.45 -14.38
N ARG A 94 -31.35 2.77 -14.17
CA ARG A 94 -31.94 3.67 -15.17
C ARG A 94 -31.10 3.69 -16.43
N ILE A 95 -29.75 3.80 -16.31
CA ILE A 95 -28.84 3.72 -17.46
C ILE A 95 -29.01 2.40 -18.22
N ALA A 96 -29.03 1.28 -17.49
CA ALA A 96 -29.18 -0.04 -18.09
C ALA A 96 -30.54 -0.25 -18.77
N LYS A 97 -31.59 0.48 -18.35
CA LYS A 97 -32.95 0.40 -18.89
C LYS A 97 -33.21 1.36 -20.06
N LEU A 98 -32.29 2.29 -20.40
CA LEU A 98 -32.46 3.16 -21.56
C LEU A 98 -32.77 2.34 -22.81
N HIS A 99 -33.65 2.84 -23.65
CA HIS A 99 -34.17 2.09 -24.82
C HIS A 99 -33.20 2.02 -26.01
N TYR A 100 -32.12 2.79 -25.99
CA TYR A 100 -31.08 2.86 -27.00
C TYR A 100 -29.73 2.36 -26.46
N PRO A 101 -28.76 2.02 -27.34
CA PRO A 101 -27.43 1.53 -26.92
C PRO A 101 -26.64 2.56 -26.11
N THR A 102 -25.94 2.06 -25.10
CA THR A 102 -25.11 2.85 -24.20
C THR A 102 -23.66 2.37 -24.23
N VAL A 103 -22.70 3.29 -24.24
CA VAL A 103 -21.25 3.00 -24.32
C VAL A 103 -20.50 3.78 -23.25
N ALA A 104 -19.74 3.08 -22.42
CA ALA A 104 -18.72 3.71 -21.57
C ALA A 104 -17.40 3.84 -22.35
N ALA A 105 -16.97 5.06 -22.60
CA ALA A 105 -15.68 5.38 -23.24
C ALA A 105 -14.63 5.68 -22.15
N ILE A 106 -13.89 4.64 -21.76
CA ILE A 106 -13.03 4.65 -20.58
C ILE A 106 -11.63 5.12 -20.92
N HIS A 107 -11.24 6.30 -20.40
CA HIS A 107 -9.87 6.80 -20.42
C HIS A 107 -9.41 7.09 -18.98
N GLY A 108 -8.22 6.57 -18.61
CA GLY A 108 -7.75 6.67 -17.23
C GLY A 108 -8.41 5.65 -16.29
N ALA A 109 -8.39 5.93 -14.99
CA ALA A 109 -8.86 5.01 -13.97
C ALA A 109 -10.40 4.96 -13.90
N ALA A 110 -10.97 3.75 -14.05
CA ALA A 110 -12.38 3.40 -13.82
C ALA A 110 -12.44 2.40 -12.67
N LEU A 111 -12.63 2.90 -11.45
CA LEU A 111 -12.49 2.10 -10.23
C LEU A 111 -13.78 2.12 -9.41
N GLY A 112 -14.12 0.99 -8.80
CA GLY A 112 -15.30 0.87 -7.96
C GLY A 112 -16.56 1.34 -8.66
N GLY A 113 -17.30 2.27 -8.06
CA GLY A 113 -18.50 2.88 -8.66
C GLY A 113 -18.29 3.43 -10.07
N GLY A 114 -17.06 3.87 -10.41
CA GLY A 114 -16.70 4.27 -11.77
C GLY A 114 -16.65 3.11 -12.77
N PHE A 115 -16.35 1.89 -12.31
CA PHE A 115 -16.48 0.71 -13.13
C PHE A 115 -17.92 0.18 -13.10
N GLU A 116 -18.66 0.35 -12.00
CA GLU A 116 -20.06 -0.06 -11.89
C GLU A 116 -20.99 0.69 -12.85
N ILE A 117 -20.79 2.01 -13.03
CA ILE A 117 -21.54 2.75 -14.07
C ILE A 117 -21.16 2.25 -15.48
N ALA A 118 -19.91 1.89 -15.72
CA ALA A 118 -19.50 1.31 -17.00
C ALA A 118 -20.13 -0.09 -17.23
N LEU A 119 -20.34 -0.87 -16.17
CA LEU A 119 -21.06 -2.15 -16.24
C LEU A 119 -22.58 -1.98 -16.47
N ALA A 120 -23.14 -0.83 -16.11
CA ALA A 120 -24.52 -0.48 -16.43
C ALA A 120 -24.72 -0.13 -17.92
N CYS A 121 -23.66 0.23 -18.63
CA CYS A 121 -23.68 0.44 -20.08
C CYS A 121 -23.70 -0.90 -20.84
N ASP A 122 -24.28 -0.90 -22.06
CA ASP A 122 -24.25 -2.07 -22.95
C ASP A 122 -22.80 -2.43 -23.35
N TYR A 123 -21.96 -1.43 -23.65
CA TYR A 123 -20.59 -1.63 -24.12
C TYR A 123 -19.58 -0.77 -23.35
N ARG A 124 -18.35 -1.26 -23.28
CA ARG A 124 -17.18 -0.62 -22.61
C ARG A 124 -16.01 -0.62 -23.58
N ILE A 125 -15.59 0.57 -23.99
CA ILE A 125 -14.40 0.75 -24.85
C ILE A 125 -13.34 1.46 -24.02
N ALA A 126 -12.16 0.86 -23.88
CA ALA A 126 -11.07 1.42 -23.11
C ALA A 126 -9.98 2.00 -24.00
N SER A 127 -9.31 3.05 -23.55
CA SER A 127 -8.10 3.54 -24.19
C SER A 127 -6.90 2.66 -23.83
N SER A 128 -5.92 2.58 -24.76
CA SER A 128 -4.65 1.86 -24.54
C SER A 128 -3.65 2.65 -23.67
N ASP A 129 -4.01 3.82 -23.18
CA ASP A 129 -3.17 4.66 -22.34
C ASP A 129 -2.77 3.94 -21.04
N ALA A 130 -1.54 4.16 -20.56
CA ALA A 130 -1.00 3.55 -19.36
C ALA A 130 -1.76 3.93 -18.07
N SER A 131 -2.42 5.10 -18.05
CA SER A 131 -3.28 5.53 -16.94
C SER A 131 -4.59 4.76 -16.87
N THR A 132 -5.00 4.08 -17.94
CA THR A 132 -6.25 3.32 -17.97
C THR A 132 -6.13 2.07 -17.08
N LYS A 133 -6.88 2.08 -15.97
CA LYS A 133 -6.93 1.03 -14.96
C LYS A 133 -8.41 0.75 -14.63
N ILE A 134 -8.78 -0.51 -14.60
CA ILE A 134 -10.16 -0.95 -14.42
C ILE A 134 -10.21 -1.98 -13.30
N GLY A 135 -11.13 -1.84 -12.35
CA GLY A 135 -11.25 -2.82 -11.27
C GLY A 135 -12.08 -2.39 -10.08
N PHE A 136 -12.12 -3.26 -9.09
CA PHE A 136 -12.84 -3.07 -7.83
C PHE A 136 -11.88 -3.06 -6.64
N PRO A 137 -11.46 -1.87 -6.15
CA PRO A 137 -10.58 -1.76 -4.99
C PRO A 137 -11.30 -2.00 -3.66
N GLU A 138 -12.61 -2.07 -3.62
CA GLU A 138 -13.44 -2.09 -2.41
C GLU A 138 -13.04 -3.18 -1.42
N THR A 139 -12.68 -4.38 -1.90
CA THR A 139 -12.26 -5.47 -1.02
C THR A 139 -10.94 -5.20 -0.30
N THR A 140 -10.07 -4.36 -0.88
CA THR A 140 -8.84 -3.90 -0.21
C THR A 140 -9.11 -2.83 0.85
N LEU A 141 -10.29 -2.20 0.80
CA LEU A 141 -10.78 -1.25 1.78
C LEU A 141 -11.65 -1.92 2.86
N GLY A 142 -11.78 -3.26 2.81
CA GLY A 142 -12.65 -4.00 3.73
C GLY A 142 -14.13 -3.93 3.39
N LEU A 143 -14.48 -3.49 2.19
CA LEU A 143 -15.84 -3.32 1.67
C LEU A 143 -16.09 -4.25 0.48
N LEU A 144 -17.23 -4.11 -0.17
CA LEU A 144 -17.56 -4.75 -1.45
C LEU A 144 -18.21 -3.74 -2.40
N PRO A 145 -18.15 -3.95 -3.73
CA PRO A 145 -18.91 -3.16 -4.70
C PRO A 145 -20.40 -3.26 -4.42
N ALA A 146 -21.11 -2.12 -4.38
CA ALA A 146 -22.50 -2.10 -3.92
C ALA A 146 -23.48 -1.40 -4.86
N TRP A 147 -23.03 -0.93 -6.04
CA TRP A 147 -23.90 -0.30 -7.05
C TRP A 147 -24.17 -1.21 -8.25
N GLY A 148 -24.10 -2.53 -8.04
CA GLY A 148 -24.41 -3.57 -9.02
C GLY A 148 -23.17 -4.24 -9.62
N GLY A 149 -21.99 -4.02 -9.07
CA GLY A 149 -20.75 -4.64 -9.52
C GLY A 149 -20.75 -6.16 -9.37
N LEU A 150 -21.17 -6.66 -8.21
CA LEU A 150 -21.30 -8.10 -7.94
C LEU A 150 -22.51 -8.72 -8.67
N THR A 151 -23.51 -7.92 -9.00
CA THR A 151 -24.71 -8.36 -9.72
C THR A 151 -24.45 -8.48 -11.22
N ARG A 152 -23.77 -7.49 -11.82
CA ARG A 152 -23.59 -7.41 -13.28
C ARG A 152 -22.35 -8.16 -13.77
N LEU A 153 -21.23 -8.10 -13.05
CA LEU A 153 -19.99 -8.66 -13.55
C LEU A 153 -20.02 -10.19 -13.70
N PRO A 154 -20.51 -11.00 -12.73
CA PRO A 154 -20.62 -12.45 -12.91
C PRO A 154 -21.52 -12.87 -14.08
N ARG A 155 -22.58 -12.09 -14.34
CA ARG A 155 -23.47 -12.31 -15.49
C ARG A 155 -22.82 -11.95 -16.83
N LEU A 156 -21.86 -11.03 -16.81
CA LEU A 156 -21.16 -10.56 -18.00
C LEU A 156 -20.03 -11.51 -18.44
N ILE A 157 -19.17 -11.95 -17.50
CA ILE A 157 -17.92 -12.68 -17.81
C ILE A 157 -17.83 -14.07 -17.17
N GLY A 158 -18.87 -14.50 -16.45
CA GLY A 158 -18.88 -15.74 -15.68
C GLY A 158 -18.24 -15.62 -14.31
N LEU A 159 -18.66 -16.49 -13.40
CA LEU A 159 -18.31 -16.43 -11.98
C LEU A 159 -16.79 -16.49 -11.70
N PRO A 160 -15.97 -17.39 -12.31
CA PRO A 160 -14.55 -17.48 -11.98
C PRO A 160 -13.77 -16.19 -12.25
N SER A 161 -13.94 -15.59 -13.43
CA SER A 161 -13.26 -14.35 -13.82
C SER A 161 -13.75 -13.15 -13.02
N ALA A 162 -15.07 -13.12 -12.71
CA ALA A 162 -15.64 -12.09 -11.87
C ALA A 162 -15.07 -12.13 -10.44
N LEU A 163 -15.00 -13.32 -9.84
CA LEU A 163 -14.43 -13.51 -8.50
C LEU A 163 -12.96 -13.11 -8.45
N GLU A 164 -12.17 -13.43 -9.48
CA GLU A 164 -10.78 -12.97 -9.56
C GLU A 164 -10.70 -11.45 -9.55
N ALA A 165 -11.51 -10.76 -10.37
CA ALA A 165 -11.50 -9.31 -10.47
C ALA A 165 -11.96 -8.63 -9.17
N ILE A 166 -12.97 -9.18 -8.49
CA ILE A 166 -13.58 -8.60 -7.28
C ILE A 166 -12.70 -8.84 -6.04
N MET A 167 -12.34 -10.11 -5.79
CA MET A 167 -11.69 -10.48 -4.52
C MET A 167 -10.24 -10.02 -4.40
N THR A 168 -9.56 -9.77 -5.52
CA THR A 168 -8.15 -9.35 -5.50
C THR A 168 -7.94 -7.86 -5.30
N GLY A 169 -8.96 -7.04 -5.53
CA GLY A 169 -8.87 -5.58 -5.52
C GLY A 169 -7.90 -5.01 -6.58
N ARG A 170 -7.51 -5.81 -7.58
CA ARG A 170 -6.52 -5.41 -8.59
C ARG A 170 -7.08 -4.40 -9.56
N HIS A 171 -6.19 -3.50 -9.99
CA HIS A 171 -6.44 -2.58 -11.08
C HIS A 171 -5.83 -3.17 -12.37
N TYR A 172 -6.67 -3.52 -13.32
CA TYR A 172 -6.26 -4.16 -14.57
C TYR A 172 -5.94 -3.11 -15.65
N PRO A 173 -4.73 -3.13 -16.26
CA PRO A 173 -4.46 -2.36 -17.47
C PRO A 173 -5.43 -2.75 -18.59
N ALA A 174 -5.70 -1.82 -19.52
CA ALA A 174 -6.69 -2.00 -20.59
C ALA A 174 -6.56 -3.34 -21.36
N LYS A 175 -5.33 -3.75 -21.72
CA LYS A 175 -5.10 -5.03 -22.42
C LYS A 175 -5.47 -6.26 -21.57
N GLN A 176 -5.21 -6.23 -20.27
CA GLN A 176 -5.61 -7.31 -19.36
C GLN A 176 -7.13 -7.30 -19.13
N ALA A 177 -7.73 -6.11 -18.99
CA ALA A 177 -9.16 -5.96 -18.87
C ALA A 177 -9.92 -6.52 -20.08
N LEU A 178 -9.38 -6.31 -21.30
CA LEU A 178 -9.92 -6.92 -22.53
C LEU A 178 -9.85 -8.46 -22.49
N ARG A 179 -8.72 -9.02 -22.08
CA ARG A 179 -8.54 -10.49 -21.99
C ARG A 179 -9.50 -11.15 -20.98
N LEU A 180 -9.79 -10.45 -19.89
CA LEU A 180 -10.73 -10.91 -18.86
C LEU A 180 -12.21 -10.65 -19.24
N GLY A 181 -12.48 -9.88 -20.31
CA GLY A 181 -13.82 -9.51 -20.72
C GLY A 181 -14.41 -8.33 -19.93
N LEU A 182 -13.62 -7.63 -19.12
CA LEU A 182 -14.04 -6.43 -18.39
C LEU A 182 -14.42 -5.29 -19.34
N VAL A 183 -13.75 -5.22 -20.49
CA VAL A 183 -14.06 -4.29 -21.59
C VAL A 183 -14.22 -5.04 -22.91
N ASP A 184 -14.95 -4.44 -23.85
CA ASP A 184 -15.31 -5.05 -25.13
C ASP A 184 -14.25 -4.80 -26.21
N SER A 185 -13.52 -3.69 -26.12
CA SER A 185 -12.41 -3.35 -27.02
C SER A 185 -11.44 -2.35 -26.40
N VAL A 186 -10.22 -2.32 -26.95
CA VAL A 186 -9.18 -1.35 -26.59
C VAL A 186 -8.73 -0.63 -27.85
N VAL A 187 -8.69 0.71 -27.79
CA VAL A 187 -8.31 1.58 -28.90
C VAL A 187 -7.28 2.61 -28.44
N PHE A 188 -6.60 3.28 -29.38
CA PHE A 188 -5.74 4.41 -29.05
C PHE A 188 -6.56 5.56 -28.46
N PRO A 189 -6.00 6.37 -27.52
CA PRO A 189 -6.72 7.46 -26.85
C PRO A 189 -7.45 8.39 -27.82
N GLU A 190 -6.79 8.76 -28.93
CA GLU A 190 -7.33 9.68 -29.95
C GLU A 190 -8.54 9.11 -30.70
N LYS A 191 -8.70 7.78 -30.70
CA LYS A 191 -9.80 7.08 -31.36
C LYS A 191 -10.95 6.72 -30.41
N LEU A 192 -10.82 6.99 -29.12
CA LEU A 192 -11.76 6.50 -28.12
C LEU A 192 -13.19 7.01 -28.34
N ARG A 193 -13.36 8.33 -28.46
CA ARG A 193 -14.69 8.97 -28.68
C ARG A 193 -15.32 8.54 -30.00
N SER A 194 -14.56 8.53 -31.09
CA SER A 194 -15.04 8.09 -32.40
C SER A 194 -15.41 6.60 -32.43
N ALA A 195 -14.66 5.74 -31.75
CA ALA A 195 -14.96 4.32 -31.64
C ALA A 195 -16.24 4.08 -30.82
N ALA A 196 -16.47 4.84 -29.74
CA ALA A 196 -17.69 4.76 -28.94
C ALA A 196 -18.93 5.16 -29.77
N VAL A 197 -18.84 6.27 -30.50
CA VAL A 197 -19.91 6.72 -31.43
C VAL A 197 -20.16 5.68 -32.54
N ALA A 198 -19.09 5.18 -33.16
CA ALA A 198 -19.20 4.14 -34.20
C ALA A 198 -19.81 2.84 -33.67
N LYS A 199 -19.62 2.50 -32.40
CA LYS A 199 -20.26 1.33 -31.79
C LYS A 199 -21.78 1.46 -31.71
N ILE A 200 -22.29 2.67 -31.47
CA ILE A 200 -23.73 2.97 -31.45
C ILE A 200 -24.32 2.94 -32.87
N THR A 201 -23.64 3.50 -33.86
CA THR A 201 -24.17 3.73 -35.22
C THR A 201 -24.04 2.52 -36.13
N ARG A 202 -23.32 1.46 -35.78
CA ARG A 202 -23.18 0.26 -36.61
C ARG A 202 -24.50 -0.53 -36.70
N PRO A 203 -24.86 -1.04 -37.90
CA PRO A 203 -25.98 -1.96 -38.03
C PRO A 203 -25.78 -3.18 -37.10
N GLY A 204 -26.81 -3.55 -36.35
CA GLY A 204 -26.74 -4.65 -35.39
C GLY A 204 -26.14 -4.32 -34.03
N SER A 205 -25.81 -3.05 -33.75
CA SER A 205 -25.32 -2.59 -32.44
C SER A 205 -26.43 -2.32 -31.42
N GLY A 206 -27.50 -3.12 -31.45
CA GLY A 206 -28.55 -3.07 -30.44
C GLY A 206 -28.03 -3.37 -29.03
N LYS A 207 -28.93 -3.32 -28.04
CA LYS A 207 -28.60 -3.66 -26.66
C LYS A 207 -27.93 -5.02 -26.55
N ARG A 208 -26.90 -5.11 -25.70
CA ARG A 208 -26.18 -6.37 -25.47
C ARG A 208 -27.09 -7.35 -24.71
N SER A 209 -27.17 -8.57 -25.21
CA SER A 209 -27.75 -9.68 -24.45
C SER A 209 -26.66 -10.37 -23.63
N TYR A 210 -26.92 -10.61 -22.34
CA TYR A 210 -26.03 -11.37 -21.48
C TYR A 210 -26.04 -12.84 -21.87
N LYS A 211 -24.86 -13.41 -22.11
CA LYS A 211 -24.72 -14.86 -22.35
C LYS A 211 -24.88 -15.60 -21.02
N THR A 212 -25.58 -16.73 -21.06
CA THR A 212 -25.66 -17.62 -19.90
C THR A 212 -24.32 -18.38 -19.79
N HIS A 213 -23.55 -18.14 -18.74
CA HIS A 213 -22.33 -18.89 -18.46
C HIS A 213 -22.64 -20.18 -17.69
N LEU A 214 -22.09 -21.30 -18.13
CA LEU A 214 -22.24 -22.60 -17.42
C LEU A 214 -21.70 -22.51 -15.98
N SER A 215 -20.65 -21.73 -15.76
CA SER A 215 -20.07 -21.49 -14.42
C SER A 215 -21.02 -20.82 -13.44
N ASN A 216 -22.11 -20.19 -13.95
CA ASN A 216 -23.12 -19.51 -13.14
C ASN A 216 -24.25 -20.43 -12.72
N ARG A 217 -24.26 -21.69 -13.17
CA ARG A 217 -25.32 -22.64 -12.84
C ARG A 217 -24.91 -23.63 -11.75
N PRO A 218 -25.78 -23.94 -10.79
CA PRO A 218 -25.57 -25.09 -9.90
C PRO A 218 -25.49 -26.41 -10.70
N PRO A 219 -24.63 -27.35 -10.32
CA PRO A 219 -23.76 -27.39 -9.12
C PRO A 219 -22.40 -26.71 -9.31
N ILE A 220 -22.09 -26.19 -10.52
CA ILE A 220 -20.76 -25.62 -10.84
C ILE A 220 -20.48 -24.38 -10.00
N SER A 221 -21.46 -23.47 -9.85
CA SER A 221 -21.33 -22.26 -9.01
C SER A 221 -20.96 -22.60 -7.56
N ARG A 222 -21.58 -23.66 -6.99
CA ARG A 222 -21.32 -24.10 -5.62
C ARG A 222 -19.91 -24.68 -5.46
N LEU A 223 -19.42 -25.43 -6.45
CA LEU A 223 -18.05 -25.95 -6.45
C LEU A 223 -17.01 -24.82 -6.51
N ILE A 224 -17.25 -23.83 -7.39
CA ILE A 224 -16.40 -22.64 -7.50
C ILE A 224 -16.37 -21.88 -6.16
N LYS A 225 -17.53 -21.67 -5.51
CA LYS A 225 -17.62 -21.04 -4.19
C LYS A 225 -16.75 -21.75 -3.18
N SER A 226 -16.92 -23.07 -3.02
CA SER A 226 -16.13 -23.85 -2.03
C SER A 226 -14.62 -23.79 -2.26
N GLN A 227 -14.18 -23.88 -3.54
CA GLN A 227 -12.75 -23.77 -3.85
C GLN A 227 -12.19 -22.35 -3.61
N ALA A 228 -12.96 -21.33 -3.96
CA ALA A 228 -12.57 -19.93 -3.74
C ALA A 228 -12.49 -19.60 -2.26
N GLU A 229 -13.45 -20.07 -1.45
CA GLU A 229 -13.47 -19.88 0.00
C GLU A 229 -12.22 -20.46 0.67
N LYS A 230 -11.85 -21.70 0.34
CA LYS A 230 -10.61 -22.32 0.85
C LYS A 230 -9.36 -21.48 0.50
N LYS A 231 -9.28 -20.97 -0.72
CA LYS A 231 -8.16 -20.10 -1.15
C LYS A 231 -8.12 -18.78 -0.39
N VAL A 232 -9.29 -18.17 -0.19
CA VAL A 232 -9.41 -16.91 0.56
C VAL A 232 -8.98 -17.13 2.00
N LEU A 233 -9.52 -18.14 2.69
CA LEU A 233 -9.17 -18.47 4.07
C LEU A 233 -7.68 -18.80 4.23
N ALA A 234 -7.11 -19.59 3.33
CA ALA A 234 -5.67 -19.89 3.36
C ALA A 234 -4.80 -18.63 3.24
N ARG A 235 -5.26 -17.63 2.47
CA ARG A 235 -4.52 -16.38 2.27
C ARG A 235 -4.75 -15.35 3.37
N THR A 236 -5.99 -15.21 3.83
CA THR A 236 -6.41 -14.17 4.77
C THR A 236 -6.38 -14.61 6.22
N ARG A 237 -6.27 -15.92 6.47
CA ARG A 237 -6.38 -16.54 7.80
C ARG A 237 -7.65 -16.12 8.56
N GLY A 238 -8.70 -15.72 7.82
CA GLY A 238 -9.96 -15.25 8.39
C GLY A 238 -9.98 -13.79 8.86
N HIS A 239 -8.86 -13.06 8.79
CA HIS A 239 -8.77 -11.68 9.29
C HIS A 239 -9.50 -10.64 8.43
N TYR A 240 -9.80 -10.96 7.18
CA TYR A 240 -10.41 -10.04 6.23
C TYR A 240 -11.79 -10.55 5.81
N PRO A 241 -12.88 -10.04 6.39
CA PRO A 241 -14.24 -10.51 6.09
C PRO A 241 -14.70 -10.12 4.68
N ALA A 242 -14.22 -9.01 4.11
CA ALA A 242 -14.71 -8.48 2.85
C ALA A 242 -14.56 -9.45 1.66
N PRO A 243 -13.42 -10.13 1.41
CA PRO A 243 -13.32 -11.11 0.32
C PRO A 243 -14.29 -12.28 0.46
N LEU A 244 -14.55 -12.75 1.68
CA LEU A 244 -15.52 -13.85 1.93
C LEU A 244 -16.95 -13.38 1.70
N LYS A 245 -17.33 -12.21 2.19
CA LYS A 245 -18.67 -11.64 1.95
C LYS A 245 -18.88 -11.32 0.47
N ALA A 246 -17.88 -10.76 -0.22
CA ALA A 246 -17.97 -10.51 -1.65
C ALA A 246 -18.11 -11.81 -2.47
N LEU A 247 -17.41 -12.88 -2.07
CA LEU A 247 -17.57 -14.22 -2.64
C LEU A 247 -18.99 -14.74 -2.45
N GLU A 248 -19.53 -14.64 -1.24
CA GLU A 248 -20.90 -15.06 -0.92
C GLU A 248 -21.93 -14.33 -1.79
N VAL A 249 -21.89 -12.99 -1.80
CA VAL A 249 -22.82 -12.14 -2.54
C VAL A 249 -22.71 -12.36 -4.05
N ALA A 250 -21.48 -12.45 -4.59
CA ALA A 250 -21.28 -12.70 -6.02
C ALA A 250 -21.78 -14.10 -6.46
N CYS A 251 -21.64 -15.11 -5.61
CA CYS A 251 -22.21 -16.43 -5.91
C CYS A 251 -23.76 -16.43 -5.84
N LEU A 252 -24.33 -15.75 -4.86
CA LEU A 252 -25.80 -15.60 -4.77
C LEU A 252 -26.36 -14.78 -5.94
N SER A 253 -25.63 -13.80 -6.44
CA SER A 253 -26.08 -12.91 -7.51
C SER A 253 -26.53 -13.64 -8.77
N VAL A 254 -25.94 -14.80 -9.09
CA VAL A 254 -26.26 -15.60 -10.27
C VAL A 254 -27.42 -16.58 -10.05
N GLU A 255 -27.85 -16.74 -8.79
CA GLU A 255 -28.93 -17.67 -8.40
C GLU A 255 -30.28 -16.97 -8.09
N VAL A 256 -30.25 -15.63 -7.89
CA VAL A 256 -31.42 -14.84 -7.50
C VAL A 256 -31.77 -13.77 -8.56
N PRO A 257 -32.99 -13.22 -8.54
CA PRO A 257 -33.40 -12.10 -9.40
C PRO A 257 -32.50 -10.87 -9.19
N HIS A 258 -32.49 -9.98 -10.19
CA HIS A 258 -31.64 -8.79 -10.21
C HIS A 258 -31.82 -7.88 -8.97
N GLU A 259 -33.07 -7.58 -8.62
CA GLU A 259 -33.42 -6.73 -7.48
C GLU A 259 -32.97 -7.33 -6.14
N GLN A 260 -33.19 -8.65 -5.96
CA GLN A 260 -32.69 -9.34 -4.76
C GLN A 260 -31.16 -9.37 -4.70
N SER A 261 -30.48 -9.46 -5.83
CA SER A 261 -29.03 -9.40 -5.91
C SER A 261 -28.49 -8.03 -5.47
N LEU A 262 -29.12 -6.94 -5.90
CA LEU A 262 -28.78 -5.58 -5.47
C LEU A 262 -29.03 -5.37 -3.97
N LEU A 263 -30.11 -5.92 -3.43
CA LEU A 263 -30.38 -5.90 -1.99
C LEU A 263 -29.28 -6.66 -1.20
N ASN A 264 -28.83 -7.81 -1.70
CA ASN A 264 -27.77 -8.59 -1.09
C ASN A 264 -26.42 -7.81 -1.09
N GLU A 265 -26.10 -7.07 -2.17
CA GLU A 265 -24.94 -6.18 -2.21
C GLU A 265 -25.02 -5.10 -1.11
N ARG A 266 -26.16 -4.41 -1.04
CA ARG A 266 -26.39 -3.34 -0.05
C ARG A 266 -26.26 -3.87 1.38
N THR A 267 -26.92 -5.00 1.67
CA THR A 267 -26.84 -5.64 2.99
C THR A 267 -25.40 -6.04 3.34
N GLY A 268 -24.71 -6.72 2.41
CA GLY A 268 -23.33 -7.14 2.62
C GLY A 268 -22.37 -5.95 2.80
N PHE A 269 -22.57 -4.85 2.08
CA PHE A 269 -21.80 -3.63 2.28
C PHE A 269 -22.02 -3.05 3.69
N MET A 270 -23.27 -2.94 4.14
CA MET A 270 -23.61 -2.39 5.47
C MET A 270 -23.05 -3.24 6.62
N GLU A 271 -23.05 -4.57 6.47
CA GLU A 271 -22.40 -5.46 7.43
C GLU A 271 -20.90 -5.20 7.51
N LEU A 272 -20.23 -5.10 6.37
CA LEU A 272 -18.78 -4.85 6.29
C LEU A 272 -18.38 -3.48 6.80
N ALA A 273 -19.12 -2.43 6.46
CA ALA A 273 -18.81 -1.04 6.85
C ALA A 273 -18.79 -0.85 8.37
N ARG A 274 -19.53 -1.67 9.13
CA ARG A 274 -19.53 -1.66 10.60
C ARG A 274 -18.35 -2.38 11.21
N THR A 275 -17.58 -3.16 10.44
CA THR A 275 -16.43 -3.91 10.96
C THR A 275 -15.26 -2.99 11.24
N GLU A 276 -14.54 -3.27 12.33
CA GLU A 276 -13.29 -2.58 12.64
C GLU A 276 -12.25 -2.74 11.51
N THR A 277 -12.24 -3.90 10.85
CA THR A 277 -11.37 -4.16 9.71
C THR A 277 -11.59 -3.15 8.59
N ALA A 278 -12.85 -2.88 8.21
CA ALA A 278 -13.16 -1.89 7.17
C ALA A 278 -12.75 -0.48 7.62
N GLN A 279 -13.08 -0.10 8.85
CA GLN A 279 -12.72 1.22 9.40
C GLN A 279 -11.19 1.44 9.39
N ASN A 280 -10.42 0.43 9.80
CA ASN A 280 -8.96 0.50 9.79
C ASN A 280 -8.39 0.55 8.37
N LEU A 281 -8.92 -0.24 7.42
CA LEU A 281 -8.45 -0.24 6.04
C LEU A 281 -8.79 1.07 5.32
N ILE A 282 -9.97 1.64 5.55
CA ILE A 282 -10.34 2.98 5.05
C ILE A 282 -9.41 4.05 5.65
N ARG A 283 -9.10 3.95 6.95
CA ARG A 283 -8.14 4.87 7.59
C ARG A 283 -6.76 4.79 6.92
N ILE A 284 -6.27 3.57 6.61
CA ILE A 284 -5.00 3.39 5.92
C ILE A 284 -5.01 4.05 4.54
N PHE A 285 -6.12 3.96 3.81
CA PHE A 285 -6.27 4.69 2.55
C PHE A 285 -6.06 6.21 2.76
N PHE A 286 -6.67 6.81 3.78
CA PHE A 286 -6.46 8.23 4.08
C PHE A 286 -5.03 8.54 4.54
N LEU A 287 -4.36 7.63 5.27
CA LEU A 287 -2.94 7.78 5.60
C LEU A 287 -2.05 7.77 4.35
N GLN A 288 -2.36 6.93 3.36
CA GLN A 288 -1.68 6.96 2.06
C GLN A 288 -1.90 8.28 1.32
N GLU A 289 -3.13 8.80 1.31
CA GLU A 289 -3.44 10.10 0.70
C GLU A 289 -2.75 11.26 1.43
N ARG A 290 -2.65 11.19 2.77
CA ARG A 290 -1.88 12.15 3.59
C ARG A 290 -0.40 12.13 3.20
N SER A 291 0.20 10.96 3.08
CA SER A 291 1.60 10.80 2.64
C SER A 291 1.83 11.36 1.23
N LYS A 292 0.94 11.07 0.27
CA LYS A 292 1.00 11.65 -1.09
C LYS A 292 0.94 13.19 -1.09
N LYS A 293 0.24 13.76 -0.12
CA LYS A 293 0.07 15.20 0.06
C LYS A 293 1.05 15.80 1.08
N LEU A 294 2.00 15.02 1.61
CA LEU A 294 2.98 15.47 2.59
C LEU A 294 3.65 16.76 2.12
N LYS A 295 3.63 17.78 2.95
CA LYS A 295 4.34 19.04 2.74
C LYS A 295 5.43 19.21 3.78
N LEU A 296 6.31 20.15 3.55
CA LEU A 296 7.27 20.55 4.58
C LEU A 296 6.50 21.01 5.83
N PRO A 297 6.90 20.60 7.04
CA PRO A 297 6.32 21.12 8.28
C PRO A 297 6.45 22.63 8.37
N LYS A 298 5.41 23.31 8.88
CA LYS A 298 5.40 24.78 8.99
C LYS A 298 6.56 25.33 9.82
N GLU A 299 7.01 24.59 10.80
CA GLU A 299 8.16 24.93 11.66
C GLU A 299 9.47 25.05 10.88
N LEU A 300 9.54 24.45 9.68
CA LEU A 300 10.66 24.52 8.78
C LEU A 300 10.48 25.56 7.66
N GLU A 301 9.31 26.15 7.52
CA GLU A 301 8.98 27.14 6.48
C GLU A 301 9.40 28.58 6.86
N SER A 302 10.52 28.76 7.55
CA SER A 302 10.97 30.08 8.02
C SER A 302 11.41 31.06 6.92
N VAL A 303 11.63 30.58 5.69
CA VAL A 303 12.06 31.38 4.53
C VAL A 303 11.35 30.86 3.27
N PRO A 304 10.99 31.72 2.29
CA PRO A 304 10.49 31.25 1.00
C PRO A 304 11.47 30.29 0.35
N LEU A 305 11.03 29.06 0.07
CA LEU A 305 11.87 28.03 -0.52
C LEU A 305 11.95 28.21 -2.04
N PRO A 306 13.12 27.93 -2.65
CA PRO A 306 13.22 27.90 -4.11
C PRO A 306 12.32 26.81 -4.68
N PRO A 307 11.79 26.99 -5.92
CA PRO A 307 11.00 25.99 -6.58
C PRO A 307 11.84 24.73 -6.81
N VAL A 308 11.28 23.57 -6.44
CA VAL A 308 11.95 22.27 -6.60
C VAL A 308 11.86 21.84 -8.07
N LYS A 309 13.01 21.64 -8.70
CA LYS A 309 13.10 21.08 -10.05
C LYS A 309 12.92 19.54 -9.98
N PRO A 310 12.16 18.95 -10.91
CA PRO A 310 12.10 17.49 -11.01
C PRO A 310 13.48 16.89 -11.30
N VAL A 311 13.79 15.78 -10.62
CA VAL A 311 15.03 15.03 -10.85
C VAL A 311 14.94 14.32 -12.20
N SER A 312 15.88 14.57 -13.08
CA SER A 312 15.97 13.95 -14.41
C SER A 312 17.18 13.02 -14.53
N ARG A 313 18.23 13.30 -13.76
CA ARG A 313 19.48 12.53 -13.74
C ARG A 313 19.92 12.29 -12.31
N SER A 314 20.13 11.03 -11.95
CA SER A 314 20.55 10.62 -10.61
C SER A 314 21.84 9.80 -10.68
N LEU A 315 22.71 9.94 -9.69
CA LEU A 315 23.79 9.03 -9.41
C LEU A 315 23.33 8.06 -8.29
N VAL A 316 23.60 6.77 -8.46
CA VAL A 316 23.46 5.75 -7.40
C VAL A 316 24.84 5.14 -7.17
N VAL A 317 25.37 5.27 -5.95
CA VAL A 317 26.66 4.72 -5.53
C VAL A 317 26.46 3.43 -4.75
N GLY A 318 27.00 2.34 -5.26
CA GLY A 318 26.77 0.97 -4.79
C GLY A 318 25.82 0.22 -5.73
N ALA A 319 26.31 -0.86 -6.35
CA ALA A 319 25.52 -1.72 -7.24
C ALA A 319 25.10 -3.05 -6.56
N GLY A 320 25.11 -3.06 -5.22
CA GLY A 320 24.59 -4.15 -4.41
C GLY A 320 23.08 -4.32 -4.54
N HIS A 321 22.50 -5.16 -3.68
CA HIS A 321 21.05 -5.49 -3.75
C HIS A 321 20.16 -4.24 -3.71
N MET A 322 20.42 -3.31 -2.77
CA MET A 322 19.62 -2.09 -2.65
C MET A 322 19.89 -1.11 -3.80
N GLY A 323 21.15 -0.83 -4.14
CA GLY A 323 21.48 0.12 -5.21
C GLY A 323 20.99 -0.34 -6.58
N ALA A 324 21.09 -1.62 -6.90
CA ALA A 324 20.50 -2.19 -8.11
C ALA A 324 18.98 -2.02 -8.14
N GLY A 325 18.29 -2.27 -7.01
CA GLY A 325 16.85 -2.06 -6.88
C GLY A 325 16.44 -0.58 -7.02
N ILE A 326 17.21 0.33 -6.43
CA ILE A 326 17.01 1.79 -6.54
C ILE A 326 17.21 2.23 -8.00
N ALA A 327 18.29 1.84 -8.64
CA ALA A 327 18.58 2.18 -10.04
C ALA A 327 17.47 1.68 -10.98
N GLN A 328 17.01 0.44 -10.80
CA GLN A 328 15.88 -0.12 -11.55
C GLN A 328 14.60 0.70 -11.32
N TRP A 329 14.28 1.06 -10.08
CA TRP A 329 13.09 1.83 -9.76
C TRP A 329 13.12 3.22 -10.41
N LEU A 330 14.22 3.95 -10.28
CA LEU A 330 14.39 5.28 -10.86
C LEU A 330 14.30 5.26 -12.39
N SER A 331 15.00 4.32 -13.04
CA SER A 331 14.98 4.19 -14.50
C SER A 331 13.59 3.83 -15.04
N SER A 332 12.81 3.04 -14.28
CA SER A 332 11.41 2.72 -14.61
C SER A 332 10.48 3.95 -14.54
N ARG A 333 10.89 5.02 -13.84
CA ARG A 333 10.19 6.31 -13.72
C ARG A 333 10.71 7.37 -14.69
N GLY A 334 11.55 6.99 -15.66
CA GLY A 334 12.05 7.87 -16.69
C GLY A 334 13.33 8.64 -16.32
N ILE A 335 13.89 8.40 -15.14
CA ILE A 335 15.12 9.06 -14.66
C ILE A 335 16.33 8.34 -15.27
N ARG A 336 17.31 9.12 -15.77
CA ARG A 336 18.60 8.60 -16.20
C ARG A 336 19.46 8.35 -14.96
N VAL A 337 20.06 7.16 -14.85
CA VAL A 337 20.82 6.75 -13.68
C VAL A 337 22.26 6.44 -14.07
N LEU A 338 23.20 7.10 -13.43
CA LEU A 338 24.58 6.64 -13.35
C LEU A 338 24.65 5.66 -12.19
N LEU A 339 24.99 4.40 -12.44
CA LEU A 339 25.18 3.38 -11.40
C LEU A 339 26.68 3.16 -11.20
N LYS A 340 27.22 3.64 -10.07
CA LYS A 340 28.66 3.56 -9.73
C LYS A 340 28.92 2.43 -8.72
N ASP A 341 30.00 1.68 -8.94
CA ASP A 341 30.54 0.79 -7.93
C ASP A 341 32.08 0.82 -8.01
N VAL A 342 32.76 0.30 -6.98
CA VAL A 342 34.22 0.30 -6.86
C VAL A 342 34.94 -0.56 -7.89
N ALA A 343 34.25 -1.54 -8.50
CA ALA A 343 34.82 -2.47 -9.45
C ALA A 343 33.82 -2.98 -10.49
N PRO A 344 34.26 -3.41 -11.68
CA PRO A 344 33.38 -3.97 -12.71
C PRO A 344 32.60 -5.23 -12.29
N GLY A 345 33.16 -6.06 -11.41
CA GLY A 345 32.52 -7.29 -10.94
C GLY A 345 31.19 -7.08 -10.19
N PRO A 346 31.17 -6.33 -9.08
CA PRO A 346 29.94 -5.95 -8.40
C PRO A 346 28.95 -5.22 -9.31
N LEU A 347 29.45 -4.32 -10.15
CA LEU A 347 28.63 -3.58 -11.11
C LEU A 347 27.92 -4.52 -12.11
N GLY A 348 28.64 -5.49 -12.66
CA GLY A 348 28.08 -6.51 -13.56
C GLY A 348 26.98 -7.35 -12.88
N LYS A 349 27.18 -7.76 -11.62
CA LYS A 349 26.15 -8.46 -10.82
C LYS A 349 24.92 -7.59 -10.59
N GLY A 350 25.10 -6.31 -10.30
CA GLY A 350 24.01 -5.33 -10.17
C GLY A 350 23.21 -5.22 -11.45
N MET A 351 23.86 -5.07 -12.60
CA MET A 351 23.19 -5.01 -13.91
C MET A 351 22.43 -6.30 -14.26
N GLN A 352 22.97 -7.47 -13.92
CA GLN A 352 22.26 -8.76 -14.07
C GLN A 352 20.99 -8.79 -13.22
N SER A 353 21.06 -8.33 -11.97
CA SER A 353 19.91 -8.24 -11.06
C SER A 353 18.83 -7.30 -11.61
N ILE A 354 19.21 -6.15 -12.15
CA ILE A 354 18.30 -5.20 -12.81
C ILE A 354 17.63 -5.83 -14.04
N SER A 355 18.41 -6.50 -14.89
CA SER A 355 17.88 -7.21 -16.06
C SER A 355 16.82 -8.25 -15.66
N LYS A 356 17.07 -9.02 -14.61
CA LYS A 356 16.12 -10.02 -14.07
C LYS A 356 14.85 -9.35 -13.56
N LEU A 357 14.94 -8.22 -12.85
CA LEU A 357 13.76 -7.47 -12.37
C LEU A 357 12.88 -7.01 -13.54
N TYR A 358 13.47 -6.51 -14.63
CA TYR A 358 12.72 -6.14 -15.83
C TYR A 358 12.11 -7.33 -16.55
N ALA A 359 12.84 -8.43 -16.69
CA ALA A 359 12.31 -9.66 -17.27
C ALA A 359 11.10 -10.19 -16.49
N ASP A 360 11.15 -10.17 -15.16
CA ASP A 360 10.04 -10.58 -14.31
C ASP A 360 8.84 -9.58 -14.40
N ALA A 361 9.10 -8.30 -14.58
CA ALA A 361 8.05 -7.30 -14.79
C ALA A 361 7.33 -7.51 -16.14
N VAL A 362 8.06 -7.86 -17.20
CA VAL A 362 7.49 -8.23 -18.52
C VAL A 362 6.62 -9.50 -18.41
N LYS A 363 7.12 -10.56 -17.76
CA LYS A 363 6.34 -11.78 -17.52
C LYS A 363 5.02 -11.52 -16.78
N ARG A 364 5.00 -10.53 -15.91
CA ARG A 364 3.81 -10.11 -15.15
C ARG A 364 2.95 -9.08 -15.87
N TYR A 365 3.29 -8.73 -17.10
CA TYR A 365 2.58 -7.70 -17.91
C TYR A 365 2.57 -6.30 -17.28
N LEU A 366 3.54 -5.97 -16.44
CA LEU A 366 3.73 -4.63 -15.90
C LEU A 366 4.42 -3.70 -16.88
N PHE A 367 5.27 -4.25 -17.76
CA PHE A 367 5.95 -3.59 -18.86
C PHE A 367 5.82 -4.42 -20.13
N SER A 368 5.79 -3.77 -21.28
CA SER A 368 6.13 -4.42 -22.55
C SER A 368 7.65 -4.63 -22.65
N GLU A 369 8.10 -5.49 -23.56
CA GLU A 369 9.53 -5.70 -23.80
C GLU A 369 10.26 -4.41 -24.19
N ILE A 370 9.62 -3.58 -25.03
CA ILE A 370 10.16 -2.28 -25.46
C ILE A 370 10.28 -1.31 -24.29
N GLU A 371 9.25 -1.18 -23.45
CA GLU A 371 9.29 -0.32 -22.28
C GLU A 371 10.36 -0.76 -21.28
N ALA A 372 10.48 -2.07 -21.03
CA ALA A 372 11.49 -2.64 -20.16
C ALA A 372 12.92 -2.37 -20.69
N ARG A 373 13.14 -2.56 -21.99
CA ARG A 373 14.41 -2.25 -22.64
C ARG A 373 14.75 -0.77 -22.55
N ASN A 374 13.82 0.10 -22.93
CA ASN A 374 14.02 1.56 -22.85
C ASN A 374 14.32 2.03 -21.42
N ALA A 375 13.71 1.39 -20.40
CA ALA A 375 13.99 1.69 -19.01
C ALA A 375 15.37 1.19 -18.56
N PHE A 376 15.78 -0.01 -18.99
CA PHE A 376 17.10 -0.55 -18.74
C PHE A 376 18.19 0.32 -19.37
N ASP A 377 18.01 0.79 -20.61
CA ASP A 377 18.95 1.63 -21.36
C ASP A 377 19.14 3.04 -20.75
N ARG A 378 18.30 3.44 -19.77
CA ARG A 378 18.52 4.67 -18.99
C ARG A 378 19.57 4.51 -17.90
N ILE A 379 20.06 3.28 -17.64
CA ILE A 379 21.08 3.02 -16.62
C ILE A 379 22.44 2.92 -17.28
N LEU A 380 23.33 3.83 -16.91
CA LEU A 380 24.74 3.81 -17.36
C LEU A 380 25.60 3.29 -16.19
N PRO A 381 26.14 2.07 -16.31
CA PRO A 381 27.09 1.53 -15.33
C PRO A 381 28.45 2.21 -15.47
N ILE A 382 29.05 2.64 -14.35
CA ILE A 382 30.37 3.28 -14.30
C ILE A 382 31.23 2.70 -13.18
N ALA A 383 32.44 2.28 -13.52
CA ALA A 383 33.44 1.79 -12.57
C ALA A 383 34.57 2.82 -12.35
N GLU A 384 34.68 3.79 -13.23
CA GLU A 384 35.75 4.80 -13.23
C GLU A 384 35.18 6.19 -12.85
N ASP A 385 36.04 7.11 -12.57
CA ASP A 385 35.66 8.49 -12.32
C ASP A 385 35.24 9.19 -13.61
N VAL A 386 34.04 9.68 -13.62
CA VAL A 386 33.46 10.45 -14.73
C VAL A 386 32.99 11.82 -14.23
N PRO A 387 32.91 12.83 -15.11
CA PRO A 387 32.33 14.11 -14.73
C PRO A 387 30.89 13.98 -14.28
N LEU A 388 30.57 14.45 -13.06
CA LEU A 388 29.22 14.38 -12.47
C LEU A 388 28.40 15.65 -12.71
N ARG A 389 28.79 16.49 -13.68
CA ARG A 389 28.06 17.71 -14.03
C ARG A 389 26.65 17.37 -14.54
N GLY A 390 25.64 18.08 -14.03
CA GLY A 390 24.24 17.90 -14.39
C GLY A 390 23.57 16.70 -13.74
N ILE A 391 24.12 16.16 -12.66
CA ILE A 391 23.39 15.29 -11.72
C ILE A 391 22.51 16.17 -10.84
N ASP A 392 21.25 15.78 -10.67
CA ASP A 392 20.28 16.50 -9.83
C ASP A 392 20.27 15.96 -8.39
N LEU A 393 20.58 14.67 -8.22
CA LEU A 393 20.53 13.94 -6.95
C LEU A 393 21.54 12.79 -6.94
N ALA A 394 22.31 12.65 -5.85
CA ALA A 394 23.17 11.50 -5.60
C ALA A 394 22.60 10.66 -4.44
N ILE A 395 22.46 9.34 -4.63
CA ILE A 395 22.00 8.39 -3.62
C ILE A 395 23.12 7.40 -3.33
N GLU A 396 23.60 7.38 -2.09
CA GLU A 396 24.56 6.41 -1.60
C GLU A 396 23.80 5.17 -1.08
N ALA A 397 24.17 3.99 -1.56
CA ALA A 397 23.65 2.68 -1.18
C ALA A 397 24.77 1.63 -1.10
N ALA A 398 25.93 2.02 -0.57
CA ALA A 398 27.11 1.19 -0.36
C ALA A 398 27.03 0.35 0.93
N VAL A 399 28.14 -0.23 1.36
CA VAL A 399 28.20 -1.01 2.60
C VAL A 399 27.93 -0.14 3.84
N GLU A 400 27.32 -0.76 4.87
CA GLU A 400 26.89 -0.05 6.10
C GLU A 400 28.07 0.15 7.05
N GLN A 401 29.07 0.94 6.61
CA GLN A 401 30.27 1.31 7.36
C GLN A 401 30.45 2.83 7.30
N LEU A 402 30.55 3.47 8.46
CA LEU A 402 30.57 4.92 8.60
C LEU A 402 31.69 5.56 7.76
N GLU A 403 32.91 5.06 7.92
CA GLU A 403 34.09 5.62 7.26
C GLU A 403 34.04 5.51 5.74
N VAL A 404 33.40 4.42 5.23
CA VAL A 404 33.18 4.24 3.79
C VAL A 404 32.19 5.29 3.28
N LYS A 405 31.08 5.47 4.00
CA LYS A 405 30.05 6.44 3.64
C LYS A 405 30.61 7.88 3.68
N GLN A 406 31.34 8.24 4.73
CA GLN A 406 31.95 9.56 4.84
C GLN A 406 32.87 9.85 3.64
N ARG A 407 33.77 8.93 3.27
CA ARG A 407 34.65 9.08 2.08
C ARG A 407 33.84 9.24 0.80
N ILE A 408 32.77 8.48 0.63
CA ILE A 408 31.88 8.61 -0.54
C ILE A 408 31.27 10.02 -0.58
N PHE A 409 30.78 10.53 0.54
CA PHE A 409 30.14 11.83 0.60
C PHE A 409 31.16 12.98 0.39
N GLU A 410 32.36 12.87 0.91
CA GLU A 410 33.47 13.80 0.65
C GLU A 410 33.86 13.83 -0.84
N ASP A 411 33.97 12.66 -1.47
CA ASP A 411 34.24 12.55 -2.90
C ASP A 411 33.11 13.17 -3.73
N LEU A 412 31.86 12.87 -3.39
CA LEU A 412 30.69 13.44 -4.06
C LEU A 412 30.61 14.95 -3.90
N GLU A 413 30.84 15.46 -2.69
CA GLU A 413 30.81 16.90 -2.43
C GLU A 413 31.79 17.66 -3.31
N SER A 414 32.95 17.07 -3.58
CA SER A 414 34.00 17.69 -4.44
C SER A 414 33.66 17.70 -5.93
N LYS A 415 32.74 16.79 -6.39
CA LYS A 415 32.51 16.51 -7.81
C LYS A 415 31.14 16.99 -8.33
N VAL A 416 30.17 17.20 -7.44
CA VAL A 416 28.84 17.65 -7.83
C VAL A 416 28.61 19.11 -7.51
N ALA A 417 27.65 19.75 -8.18
CA ALA A 417 27.32 21.16 -7.91
C ALA A 417 26.72 21.34 -6.51
N ALA A 418 26.82 22.56 -5.96
CA ALA A 418 26.45 22.87 -4.59
C ALA A 418 24.95 22.62 -4.27
N GLU A 419 24.09 22.76 -5.28
CA GLU A 419 22.64 22.53 -5.17
C GLU A 419 22.21 21.07 -5.22
N VAL A 420 23.15 20.14 -5.52
CA VAL A 420 22.84 18.69 -5.58
C VAL A 420 22.62 18.15 -4.19
N ILE A 421 21.50 17.47 -4.01
CA ILE A 421 21.16 16.77 -2.77
C ILE A 421 22.00 15.50 -2.67
N LEU A 422 22.57 15.28 -1.50
CA LEU A 422 23.31 14.07 -1.15
C LEU A 422 22.44 13.22 -0.21
N ALA A 423 21.96 12.09 -0.72
CA ALA A 423 21.06 11.20 0.02
C ALA A 423 21.77 9.91 0.42
N SER A 424 21.64 9.47 1.67
CA SER A 424 22.09 8.14 2.10
C SER A 424 20.92 7.18 2.26
N ASN A 425 21.08 5.96 1.74
CA ASN A 425 20.15 4.85 1.97
C ASN A 425 20.55 4.02 3.19
N THR A 426 21.31 4.57 4.12
CA THR A 426 21.64 3.90 5.38
C THR A 426 20.36 3.44 6.09
N SER A 427 20.45 2.34 6.84
CA SER A 427 19.35 1.81 7.64
C SER A 427 19.47 2.09 9.15
N SER A 428 20.65 2.50 9.61
CA SER A 428 20.97 2.59 11.04
C SER A 428 21.94 3.70 11.43
N LEU A 429 22.79 4.15 10.50
CA LEU A 429 23.78 5.16 10.80
C LEU A 429 23.16 6.57 10.81
N SER A 430 23.60 7.40 11.78
CA SER A 430 23.13 8.78 11.91
C SER A 430 23.53 9.61 10.69
N ILE A 431 22.59 10.37 10.16
CA ILE A 431 22.79 11.31 9.06
C ILE A 431 23.73 12.43 9.46
N ASP A 432 23.64 12.92 10.71
CA ASP A 432 24.56 13.93 11.23
C ASP A 432 26.00 13.41 11.25
N THR A 433 26.21 12.16 11.69
CA THR A 433 27.54 11.56 11.73
C THR A 433 28.11 11.33 10.33
N ILE A 434 27.31 10.89 9.36
CA ILE A 434 27.72 10.74 7.96
C ILE A 434 28.14 12.08 7.38
N ALA A 435 27.41 13.17 7.69
CA ALA A 435 27.64 14.50 7.16
C ALA A 435 28.72 15.31 7.93
N ALA A 436 29.27 14.77 9.01
CA ALA A 436 30.10 15.53 9.95
C ALA A 436 31.35 16.15 9.34
N SER A 437 31.97 15.49 8.35
CA SER A 437 33.20 15.95 7.68
C SER A 437 32.98 16.88 6.48
N LEU A 438 31.71 17.08 6.07
CA LEU A 438 31.38 17.87 4.88
C LEU A 438 31.41 19.38 5.16
N ARG A 439 31.70 20.15 4.12
CA ARG A 439 31.60 21.61 4.14
C ARG A 439 30.17 22.12 4.11
N HIS A 440 29.29 21.35 3.47
CA HIS A 440 27.88 21.64 3.24
C HIS A 440 26.97 20.51 3.76
N PRO A 441 26.98 20.22 5.08
CA PRO A 441 26.21 19.16 5.67
C PRO A 441 24.68 19.39 5.55
N GLU A 442 24.25 20.63 5.32
CA GLU A 442 22.84 21.02 5.20
C GLU A 442 22.14 20.44 3.98
N ARG A 443 22.88 19.93 2.98
CA ARG A 443 22.35 19.25 1.80
C ARG A 443 22.31 17.73 1.90
N VAL A 444 22.70 17.19 3.06
CA VAL A 444 22.64 15.74 3.32
C VAL A 444 21.32 15.37 3.95
N VAL A 445 20.73 14.28 3.47
CA VAL A 445 19.44 13.74 3.95
C VAL A 445 19.47 12.21 3.90
N GLY A 446 18.83 11.55 4.87
CA GLY A 446 18.54 10.14 4.74
C GLY A 446 17.38 9.92 3.76
N PHE A 447 17.52 8.96 2.86
CA PHE A 447 16.48 8.56 1.93
C PHE A 447 16.40 7.03 1.94
N HIS A 448 15.78 6.51 3.00
CA HIS A 448 15.78 5.10 3.32
C HIS A 448 14.69 4.34 2.57
N PHE A 449 15.10 3.56 1.58
CA PHE A 449 14.23 2.63 0.86
C PHE A 449 14.10 1.30 1.58
N PHE A 450 12.94 0.67 1.46
CA PHE A 450 12.68 -0.67 2.00
C PHE A 450 12.86 -1.75 0.93
N ASN A 451 13.37 -2.90 1.35
CA ASN A 451 13.59 -4.07 0.49
C ASN A 451 12.31 -4.95 0.38
N PRO A 452 11.93 -5.39 -0.83
CA PRO A 452 12.51 -5.05 -2.14
C PRO A 452 11.95 -3.72 -2.69
N VAL A 453 12.83 -2.86 -3.22
CA VAL A 453 12.52 -1.48 -3.62
C VAL A 453 11.31 -1.38 -4.55
N HIS A 454 11.17 -2.31 -5.51
CA HIS A 454 10.08 -2.30 -6.49
C HIS A 454 8.70 -2.69 -5.92
N ARG A 455 8.63 -3.23 -4.70
CA ARG A 455 7.37 -3.61 -4.04
C ARG A 455 7.01 -2.70 -2.87
N MET A 456 8.02 -2.29 -2.11
CA MET A 456 7.80 -1.46 -0.92
C MET A 456 7.53 -0.03 -1.34
N GLN A 457 6.40 0.51 -0.92
CA GLN A 457 5.98 1.86 -1.30
C GLN A 457 6.55 2.92 -0.37
N LEU A 458 6.83 2.58 0.89
CA LEU A 458 7.35 3.48 1.90
C LEU A 458 8.77 3.95 1.58
N VAL A 459 9.05 5.21 1.91
CA VAL A 459 10.39 5.78 2.04
C VAL A 459 10.42 6.65 3.29
N GLU A 460 11.41 6.46 4.17
CA GLU A 460 11.70 7.38 5.25
C GLU A 460 12.63 8.46 4.75
N ILE A 461 12.22 9.72 4.89
CA ILE A 461 13.04 10.88 4.67
C ILE A 461 13.58 11.30 6.03
N VAL A 462 14.87 11.06 6.26
CA VAL A 462 15.49 11.27 7.57
C VAL A 462 16.21 12.61 7.58
N ARG A 463 15.70 13.51 8.43
CA ARG A 463 16.25 14.83 8.62
C ARG A 463 17.32 14.80 9.71
N GLY A 464 18.58 15.01 9.36
CA GLY A 464 19.63 15.28 10.33
C GLY A 464 19.49 16.68 10.95
N PRO A 465 20.11 16.94 12.10
CA PRO A 465 20.06 18.24 12.77
C PRO A 465 20.51 19.42 11.89
N LYS A 466 21.46 19.19 10.99
CA LYS A 466 21.98 20.19 10.06
C LYS A 466 21.24 20.24 8.72
N THR A 467 20.43 19.24 8.39
CA THR A 467 19.69 19.19 7.12
C THR A 467 18.74 20.37 7.00
N ASN A 468 18.88 21.21 5.96
CA ASN A 468 18.06 22.39 5.79
C ASN A 468 16.68 22.09 5.19
N ALA A 469 15.78 23.06 5.30
CA ALA A 469 14.40 22.96 4.83
C ALA A 469 14.28 22.72 3.31
N ALA A 470 15.17 23.32 2.51
CA ALA A 470 15.18 23.15 1.05
C ALA A 470 15.48 21.71 0.67
N THR A 471 16.48 21.09 1.30
CA THR A 471 16.87 19.69 1.12
C THR A 471 15.73 18.74 1.48
N VAL A 472 15.10 18.94 2.65
CA VAL A 472 13.94 18.14 3.08
C VAL A 472 12.80 18.26 2.09
N ASN A 473 12.44 19.49 1.67
CA ASN A 473 11.36 19.72 0.70
C ASN A 473 11.65 19.02 -0.65
N ALA A 474 12.88 19.16 -1.14
CA ALA A 474 13.26 18.51 -2.40
C ALA A 474 13.26 16.98 -2.30
N ALA A 475 13.67 16.39 -1.18
CA ALA A 475 13.55 14.95 -0.92
C ALA A 475 12.08 14.48 -0.89
N ILE A 476 11.19 15.24 -0.26
CA ILE A 476 9.75 14.96 -0.26
C ILE A 476 9.19 14.98 -1.70
N GLN A 477 9.52 16.02 -2.48
CA GLN A 477 9.03 16.12 -3.86
C GLN A 477 9.61 15.00 -4.74
N PHE A 478 10.88 14.64 -4.53
CA PHE A 478 11.50 13.52 -5.24
C PHE A 478 10.83 12.18 -4.92
N ALA A 479 10.57 11.89 -3.63
CA ALA A 479 9.84 10.68 -3.26
C ALA A 479 8.49 10.57 -3.98
N LYS A 480 7.73 11.66 -4.06
CA LYS A 480 6.47 11.74 -4.80
C LYS A 480 6.66 11.56 -6.30
N GLN A 481 7.67 12.19 -6.89
CA GLN A 481 8.00 12.08 -8.31
C GLN A 481 8.23 10.62 -8.72
N ILE A 482 8.92 9.86 -7.90
CA ILE A 482 9.19 8.44 -8.16
C ILE A 482 8.05 7.50 -7.70
N GLY A 483 6.92 8.05 -7.23
CA GLY A 483 5.73 7.30 -6.81
C GLY A 483 5.92 6.52 -5.52
N LYS A 484 6.78 7.01 -4.62
CA LYS A 484 6.92 6.51 -3.25
C LYS A 484 6.02 7.29 -2.29
N LEU A 485 5.77 6.70 -1.14
CA LEU A 485 4.99 7.27 -0.05
C LEU A 485 5.96 7.72 1.07
N PRO A 486 6.26 9.02 1.17
CA PRO A 486 7.22 9.51 2.14
C PRO A 486 6.64 9.62 3.54
N VAL A 487 7.47 9.34 4.54
CA VAL A 487 7.31 9.75 5.94
C VAL A 487 8.54 10.57 6.32
N LEU A 488 8.34 11.73 6.94
CA LEU A 488 9.41 12.56 7.44
C LEU A 488 9.77 12.14 8.87
N VAL A 489 11.04 11.83 9.09
CA VAL A 489 11.57 11.30 10.35
C VAL A 489 12.77 12.15 10.78
N ASN A 490 12.89 12.48 12.05
CA ASN A 490 14.12 13.06 12.60
C ASN A 490 15.17 11.97 12.81
N ASP A 491 16.44 12.34 12.66
CA ASP A 491 17.58 11.42 12.81
C ASP A 491 17.59 10.77 14.20
N SER A 492 17.47 9.46 14.24
CA SER A 492 17.42 8.64 15.44
C SER A 492 17.97 7.25 15.10
N PRO A 493 18.58 6.53 16.04
CA PRO A 493 19.10 5.18 15.80
C PRO A 493 18.01 4.25 15.25
N GLY A 494 18.21 3.67 14.05
CA GLY A 494 17.23 2.85 13.36
C GLY A 494 16.02 3.61 12.79
N PHE A 495 16.07 4.94 12.82
CA PHE A 495 15.01 5.85 12.33
C PHE A 495 13.66 5.58 13.00
N LEU A 496 12.61 5.30 12.25
CA LEU A 496 11.30 4.98 12.81
C LEU A 496 11.01 3.47 12.76
N VAL A 497 11.05 2.88 11.56
CA VAL A 497 10.58 1.51 11.36
C VAL A 497 11.52 0.48 12.00
N ASN A 498 12.82 0.59 11.74
CA ASN A 498 13.78 -0.36 12.30
C ASN A 498 13.88 -0.20 13.82
N ARG A 499 13.77 1.01 14.34
CA ARG A 499 13.75 1.28 15.77
C ARG A 499 12.60 0.55 16.47
N ILE A 500 11.38 0.62 15.92
CA ILE A 500 10.21 -0.07 16.48
C ILE A 500 10.30 -1.59 16.32
N LEU A 501 10.94 -2.07 15.24
CA LEU A 501 11.11 -3.51 15.01
C LEU A 501 12.19 -4.15 15.89
N LEU A 502 13.19 -3.38 16.31
CA LEU A 502 14.33 -3.95 17.03
C LEU A 502 13.92 -4.67 18.33
N PRO A 503 13.13 -4.08 19.26
CA PRO A 503 12.70 -4.78 20.47
C PRO A 503 11.87 -6.04 20.15
N TYR A 504 11.13 -6.06 19.03
CA TYR A 504 10.38 -7.22 18.56
C TYR A 504 11.32 -8.38 18.18
N PHE A 505 12.40 -8.10 17.44
CA PHE A 505 13.39 -9.12 17.09
C PHE A 505 14.17 -9.59 18.29
N ALA A 506 14.67 -8.66 19.11
CA ALA A 506 15.40 -8.99 20.32
C ALA A 506 14.58 -9.87 21.25
N GLU A 507 13.29 -9.58 21.42
CA GLU A 507 12.39 -10.35 22.26
C GLU A 507 12.09 -11.74 21.68
N ALA A 508 11.91 -11.86 20.35
CA ALA A 508 11.74 -13.14 19.70
C ALA A 508 12.97 -14.06 19.87
N ILE A 509 14.17 -13.49 19.79
CA ILE A 509 15.44 -14.22 19.99
C ILE A 509 15.59 -14.64 21.47
N ARG A 510 15.24 -13.75 22.44
CA ARG A 510 15.21 -14.10 23.87
C ARG A 510 14.24 -15.25 24.15
N MET A 511 13.02 -15.17 23.64
CA MET A 511 12.02 -16.25 23.78
C MET A 511 12.56 -17.57 23.20
N PHE A 512 13.24 -17.51 22.07
CA PHE A 512 13.88 -18.68 21.50
C PHE A 512 14.99 -19.22 22.43
N ALA A 513 15.85 -18.37 22.96
CA ALA A 513 16.91 -18.76 23.92
C ALA A 513 16.35 -19.27 25.26
N GLU A 514 15.13 -18.87 25.64
CA GLU A 514 14.39 -19.38 26.79
C GLU A 514 13.80 -20.80 26.54
N GLY A 515 13.92 -21.33 25.32
CA GLY A 515 13.49 -22.68 24.95
C GLY A 515 12.16 -22.75 24.17
N HIS A 516 11.55 -21.62 23.85
CA HIS A 516 10.35 -21.63 23.01
C HIS A 516 10.71 -21.96 21.56
N ARG A 517 9.95 -22.87 20.94
CA ARG A 517 10.21 -23.30 19.55
C ARG A 517 10.02 -22.16 18.56
N ALA A 518 10.93 -22.06 17.58
CA ALA A 518 10.89 -21.03 16.54
C ALA A 518 9.55 -20.99 15.79
N GLU A 519 9.00 -22.19 15.50
CA GLU A 519 7.71 -22.29 14.80
C GLU A 519 6.54 -21.79 15.67
N THR A 520 6.62 -21.91 16.99
CA THR A 520 5.59 -21.42 17.90
C THR A 520 5.60 -19.90 17.94
N ILE A 521 6.77 -19.29 18.08
CA ILE A 521 6.96 -17.83 18.08
C ILE A 521 6.45 -17.24 16.76
N ASP A 522 6.86 -17.82 15.63
CA ASP A 522 6.45 -17.36 14.32
C ASP A 522 4.94 -17.56 14.08
N ARG A 523 4.38 -18.70 14.49
CA ARG A 523 2.94 -19.00 14.36
C ARG A 523 2.08 -17.98 15.09
N ILE A 524 2.45 -17.61 16.31
CA ILE A 524 1.71 -16.62 17.11
C ILE A 524 1.61 -15.28 16.38
N MET A 525 2.71 -14.82 15.79
CA MET A 525 2.71 -13.55 15.06
C MET A 525 2.00 -13.64 13.70
N LEU A 526 2.07 -14.78 13.03
CA LEU A 526 1.25 -15.05 11.86
C LEU A 526 -0.25 -15.06 12.18
N GLN A 527 -0.65 -15.58 13.33
CA GLN A 527 -2.02 -15.55 13.83
C GLN A 527 -2.44 -14.15 14.28
N PHE A 528 -1.52 -13.35 14.81
CA PHE A 528 -1.76 -11.93 15.09
C PHE A 528 -2.07 -11.13 13.81
N GLY A 529 -1.54 -11.58 12.66
CA GLY A 529 -1.76 -10.97 11.35
C GLY A 529 -0.51 -10.39 10.70
N MET A 530 0.67 -10.62 11.28
CA MET A 530 1.93 -10.26 10.62
C MET A 530 2.11 -11.11 9.36
N PRO A 531 2.73 -10.56 8.29
CA PRO A 531 2.94 -11.31 7.05
C PRO A 531 3.92 -12.46 7.20
N MET A 532 4.86 -12.34 8.13
CA MET A 532 5.93 -13.29 8.44
C MET A 532 6.19 -13.31 9.94
N GLY A 533 6.60 -14.45 10.47
CA GLY A 533 7.06 -14.55 11.86
C GLY A 533 8.43 -13.90 12.06
N PRO A 534 8.79 -13.47 13.28
CA PRO A 534 10.01 -12.72 13.54
C PRO A 534 11.29 -13.49 13.22
N LEU A 535 11.38 -14.77 13.62
CA LEU A 535 12.58 -15.57 13.40
C LEU A 535 12.76 -15.93 11.93
N ARG A 536 11.65 -16.16 11.22
CA ARG A 536 11.68 -16.31 9.76
C ARG A 536 12.13 -15.01 9.08
N LEU A 537 11.68 -13.86 9.55
CA LEU A 537 12.07 -12.57 9.01
C LEU A 537 13.56 -12.30 9.25
N THR A 538 14.08 -12.69 10.42
CA THR A 538 15.51 -12.61 10.73
C THR A 538 16.34 -13.45 9.74
N ASP A 539 15.90 -14.67 9.40
CA ASP A 539 16.54 -15.48 8.36
C ASP A 539 16.51 -14.86 6.96
N GLU A 540 15.41 -14.20 6.58
CA GLU A 540 15.27 -13.53 5.28
C GLU A 540 16.18 -12.28 5.17
N VAL A 541 16.32 -11.51 6.25
CA VAL A 541 17.22 -10.36 6.34
C VAL A 541 18.68 -10.83 6.36
N GLY A 542 18.94 -11.91 7.04
CA GLY A 542 20.26 -12.47 7.34
C GLY A 542 20.68 -12.19 8.77
N LEU A 543 21.08 -13.23 9.49
CA LEU A 543 21.43 -13.15 10.90
C LEU A 543 22.60 -12.20 11.16
N ASP A 544 23.58 -12.17 10.26
CA ASP A 544 24.71 -11.25 10.31
C ASP A 544 24.32 -9.77 10.16
N VAL A 545 23.31 -9.49 9.31
CA VAL A 545 22.77 -8.14 9.16
C VAL A 545 21.94 -7.76 10.39
N ALA A 546 21.12 -8.68 10.89
CA ALA A 546 20.29 -8.45 12.07
C ALA A 546 21.15 -8.16 13.31
N GLU A 547 22.19 -8.96 13.54
CA GLU A 547 23.15 -8.80 14.64
C GLU A 547 23.92 -7.49 14.55
N HIS A 548 24.41 -7.14 13.35
CA HIS A 548 25.12 -5.89 13.12
C HIS A 548 24.25 -4.65 13.42
N VAL A 549 23.00 -4.66 12.93
CA VAL A 549 22.04 -3.57 13.19
C VAL A 549 21.65 -3.52 14.66
N GLU A 550 21.43 -4.66 15.29
CA GLU A 550 21.14 -4.74 16.74
C GLU A 550 22.26 -4.09 17.56
N LYS A 551 23.53 -4.39 17.29
CA LYS A 551 24.67 -3.78 17.98
C LYS A 551 24.71 -2.27 17.84
N ILE A 552 24.60 -1.77 16.59
CA ILE A 552 24.65 -0.31 16.34
C ILE A 552 23.56 0.44 17.09
N ILE A 553 22.34 -0.14 17.15
CA ILE A 553 21.20 0.53 17.75
C ILE A 553 21.20 0.35 19.27
N ALA A 554 21.52 -0.84 19.78
CA ALA A 554 21.51 -1.15 21.22
C ALA A 554 22.53 -0.32 22.00
N ASP A 555 23.68 -0.02 21.42
CA ASP A 555 24.68 0.86 22.05
C ASP A 555 24.15 2.27 22.35
N ARG A 556 23.10 2.68 21.62
CA ARG A 556 22.48 4.01 21.75
C ARG A 556 21.13 3.96 22.48
N LEU A 557 20.47 2.82 22.50
CA LEU A 557 19.14 2.61 23.11
C LEU A 557 19.23 1.61 24.27
N THR A 558 19.78 2.05 25.39
CA THR A 558 20.08 1.22 26.56
C THR A 558 18.84 0.57 27.22
N HIS A 559 17.64 1.10 26.96
CA HIS A 559 16.39 0.56 27.48
C HIS A 559 15.92 -0.75 26.81
N LEU A 560 16.56 -1.17 25.70
CA LEU A 560 16.17 -2.39 24.99
C LEU A 560 16.56 -3.70 25.72
N GLY A 561 17.23 -3.58 26.85
CA GLY A 561 17.68 -4.70 27.68
C GLY A 561 18.95 -5.38 27.14
N PRO A 562 19.41 -6.45 27.81
CA PRO A 562 20.66 -7.10 27.47
C PRO A 562 20.58 -7.81 26.13
N GLN A 563 21.65 -7.76 25.37
CA GLN A 563 21.80 -8.51 24.13
C GLN A 563 21.95 -10.01 24.41
N ASN A 564 21.50 -10.82 23.46
CA ASN A 564 21.61 -12.27 23.51
C ASN A 564 22.65 -12.75 22.48
N ASP A 565 23.56 -13.64 22.88
CA ASP A 565 24.64 -14.15 22.05
C ASP A 565 24.21 -15.27 21.06
N THR A 566 22.94 -15.59 20.99
CA THR A 566 22.38 -16.66 20.13
C THR A 566 22.72 -16.43 18.66
N LEU A 567 22.53 -15.21 18.16
CA LEU A 567 22.85 -14.90 16.76
C LEU A 567 24.35 -15.03 16.48
N GLU A 568 25.21 -14.54 17.37
CA GLU A 568 26.67 -14.67 17.24
C GLU A 568 27.10 -16.14 17.14
N LYS A 569 26.55 -16.98 18.01
CA LYS A 569 26.82 -18.43 18.02
C LYS A 569 26.36 -19.12 16.74
N MET A 570 25.19 -18.75 16.21
CA MET A 570 24.67 -19.27 14.95
C MET A 570 25.55 -18.80 13.77
N ILE A 571 25.94 -17.55 13.73
CA ILE A 571 26.81 -16.97 12.69
C ILE A 571 28.19 -17.66 12.72
N ALA A 572 28.76 -17.92 13.89
CA ALA A 572 30.04 -18.63 14.03
C ALA A 572 29.99 -20.06 13.41
N LYS A 573 28.81 -20.69 13.34
CA LYS A 573 28.59 -21.95 12.63
C LYS A 573 28.33 -21.81 11.14
N GLY A 574 28.34 -20.60 10.60
CA GLY A 574 28.02 -20.31 9.22
C GLY A 574 26.49 -20.29 8.92
N TRP A 575 25.65 -20.28 9.97
CA TRP A 575 24.20 -20.18 9.81
C TRP A 575 23.80 -18.71 9.77
N ILE A 576 23.75 -18.17 8.58
CA ILE A 576 23.45 -16.76 8.35
C ILE A 576 22.09 -16.53 7.65
N GLY A 577 21.19 -17.49 7.81
CA GLY A 577 19.84 -17.44 7.30
C GLY A 577 19.68 -17.95 5.86
N ARG A 578 18.66 -17.47 5.17
CA ARG A 578 18.27 -17.95 3.84
C ARG A 578 19.38 -17.88 2.81
N LYS A 579 20.22 -16.85 2.84
CA LYS A 579 21.33 -16.65 1.89
C LYS A 579 22.40 -17.75 1.96
N ALA A 580 22.58 -18.39 3.13
CA ALA A 580 23.43 -19.56 3.31
C ALA A 580 22.65 -20.88 3.33
N GLY A 581 21.33 -20.84 3.14
CA GLY A 581 20.47 -22.02 3.17
C GLY A 581 20.12 -22.54 4.58
N LYS A 582 20.64 -21.92 5.64
CA LYS A 582 20.45 -22.37 7.01
C LYS A 582 20.50 -21.20 8.03
N GLY A 583 19.54 -21.18 8.94
CA GLY A 583 19.40 -20.26 10.06
C GLY A 583 18.48 -20.90 11.10
N PHE A 584 17.46 -20.17 11.59
CA PHE A 584 16.36 -20.76 12.36
C PHE A 584 15.62 -21.84 11.58
N TYR A 585 15.64 -21.72 10.25
CA TYR A 585 15.08 -22.67 9.31
C TYR A 585 16.14 -23.16 8.34
N VAL A 586 15.86 -24.30 7.69
CA VAL A 586 16.69 -24.85 6.60
C VAL A 586 15.94 -24.65 5.28
N TYR A 587 16.61 -24.09 4.29
CA TYR A 587 16.06 -23.71 3.00
C TYR A 587 16.59 -24.58 1.87
N ALA A 588 15.70 -25.30 1.19
CA ALA A 588 16.03 -26.08 -0.01
C ALA A 588 15.37 -25.40 -1.22
N GLY A 589 16.14 -24.63 -2.00
CA GLY A 589 15.63 -23.92 -3.18
C GLY A 589 14.63 -22.80 -2.84
N VAL A 590 13.48 -22.79 -3.53
CA VAL A 590 12.45 -21.73 -3.40
C VAL A 590 11.47 -22.01 -2.24
N SER A 591 11.64 -23.09 -1.48
CA SER A 591 10.72 -23.49 -0.43
C SER A 591 10.70 -22.50 0.74
N ASP A 592 9.59 -22.48 1.47
CA ASP A 592 9.42 -21.66 2.67
C ASP A 592 10.29 -22.08 3.87
N GLY A 593 11.24 -23.00 3.68
CA GLY A 593 12.09 -23.53 4.73
C GLY A 593 11.36 -24.47 5.70
N LYS A 594 12.10 -25.40 6.28
CA LYS A 594 11.64 -26.27 7.36
C LYS A 594 12.36 -25.89 8.64
N PRO A 595 11.79 -26.14 9.82
CA PRO A 595 12.50 -25.95 11.07
C PRO A 595 13.87 -26.59 11.04
N ASN A 596 14.88 -25.90 11.53
CA ASN A 596 16.23 -26.41 11.57
C ASN A 596 16.33 -27.47 12.70
N PRO A 597 16.60 -28.76 12.39
CA PRO A 597 16.61 -29.82 13.40
C PRO A 597 17.77 -29.69 14.40
N GLU A 598 18.84 -28.98 14.04
CA GLU A 598 20.03 -28.82 14.87
C GLU A 598 19.93 -27.59 15.79
N ILE A 599 18.86 -26.81 15.69
CA ILE A 599 18.74 -25.52 16.40
C ILE A 599 18.57 -25.69 17.92
N GLY A 600 18.15 -26.89 18.38
CA GLY A 600 17.96 -27.19 19.77
C GLY A 600 19.21 -27.07 20.66
N GLU A 601 20.42 -27.09 20.08
CA GLU A 601 21.67 -26.89 20.81
C GLU A 601 21.81 -25.48 21.43
N PHE A 602 21.04 -24.51 20.96
CA PHE A 602 21.00 -23.12 21.47
C PHE A 602 19.90 -22.91 22.49
N GLN A 603 19.19 -23.98 22.91
CA GLN A 603 18.05 -23.90 23.79
C GLN A 603 18.27 -24.72 25.07
N PRO A 604 17.77 -24.29 26.24
CA PRO A 604 17.73 -25.10 27.45
C PRO A 604 16.80 -26.31 27.28
N SER A 605 16.96 -27.30 28.14
CA SER A 605 16.29 -28.60 28.02
C SER A 605 14.77 -28.57 28.15
N ALA A 606 14.19 -27.53 28.75
CA ALA A 606 12.74 -27.35 28.84
C ALA A 606 12.36 -25.87 28.91
N PRO A 607 11.44 -25.41 28.04
CA PRO A 607 10.91 -24.06 28.13
C PRO A 607 9.99 -23.90 29.34
N ALA A 608 9.89 -22.68 29.87
CA ALA A 608 8.84 -22.33 30.81
C ALA A 608 7.46 -22.51 30.15
N ASN A 609 6.49 -22.99 30.94
CA ASN A 609 5.11 -23.12 30.47
C ASN A 609 4.47 -21.72 30.42
N VAL A 610 4.51 -21.08 29.29
CA VAL A 610 3.99 -19.72 29.04
C VAL A 610 2.87 -19.80 27.99
N SER A 611 1.78 -19.06 28.20
CA SER A 611 0.64 -19.05 27.25
C SER A 611 0.98 -18.37 25.92
N ASP A 612 0.30 -18.78 24.85
CA ASP A 612 0.40 -18.11 23.53
C ASP A 612 0.05 -16.61 23.64
N GLU A 613 -0.82 -16.23 24.58
CA GLU A 613 -1.18 -14.84 24.86
C GLU A 613 -0.02 -14.06 25.47
N ASP A 614 0.65 -14.58 26.47
CA ASP A 614 1.83 -13.94 27.07
C ASP A 614 2.96 -13.78 26.03
N LEU A 615 3.21 -14.82 25.24
CA LEU A 615 4.23 -14.76 24.18
C LEU A 615 3.89 -13.70 23.12
N ARG A 616 2.60 -13.60 22.72
CA ARG A 616 2.12 -12.54 21.82
C ARG A 616 2.31 -11.16 22.43
N ASP A 617 1.92 -11.00 23.71
CA ASP A 617 1.99 -9.73 24.41
C ASP A 617 3.45 -9.25 24.56
N ARG A 618 4.40 -10.14 24.85
CA ARG A 618 5.84 -9.81 24.84
C ARG A 618 6.26 -9.18 23.51
N LEU A 619 5.86 -9.77 22.39
CA LEU A 619 6.24 -9.31 21.04
C LEU A 619 5.50 -8.03 20.62
N VAL A 620 4.22 -7.96 20.88
CA VAL A 620 3.39 -6.84 20.42
C VAL A 620 3.57 -5.61 21.29
N LEU A 621 3.61 -5.78 22.62
CA LEU A 621 3.73 -4.65 23.53
C LEU A 621 5.13 -4.04 23.51
N SER A 622 6.18 -4.79 23.18
CA SER A 622 7.51 -4.23 22.95
C SER A 622 7.50 -3.23 21.80
N MET A 623 6.82 -3.56 20.68
CA MET A 623 6.67 -2.64 19.55
C MET A 623 5.79 -1.43 19.90
N ILE A 624 4.69 -1.61 20.63
CA ILE A 624 3.81 -0.52 21.06
C ILE A 624 4.56 0.45 21.97
N ASN A 625 5.32 -0.07 22.92
CA ASN A 625 6.08 0.75 23.86
C ASN A 625 7.14 1.59 23.13
N GLU A 626 7.88 0.97 22.21
CA GLU A 626 8.90 1.69 21.41
C GLU A 626 8.24 2.68 20.43
N ALA A 627 7.09 2.34 19.86
CA ALA A 627 6.30 3.27 19.05
C ALA A 627 5.88 4.53 19.83
N ALA A 628 5.48 4.37 21.09
CA ALA A 628 5.18 5.49 21.98
C ALA A 628 6.44 6.32 22.29
N ARG A 629 7.61 5.69 22.51
CA ARG A 629 8.89 6.38 22.72
C ARG A 629 9.30 7.20 21.50
N THR A 630 9.05 6.72 20.28
CA THR A 630 9.36 7.50 19.06
C THR A 630 8.57 8.80 18.96
N LEU A 631 7.34 8.85 19.49
CA LEU A 631 6.58 10.09 19.62
C LEU A 631 7.09 10.96 20.76
N GLU A 632 7.36 10.39 21.92
CA GLU A 632 7.89 11.08 23.10
C GLU A 632 9.19 11.81 22.76
N GLU A 633 10.10 11.14 22.05
CA GLU A 633 11.39 11.68 21.62
C GLU A 633 11.31 12.51 20.32
N LYS A 634 10.11 12.71 19.79
CA LYS A 634 9.87 13.49 18.56
C LYS A 634 10.64 12.97 17.33
N VAL A 635 10.83 11.65 17.25
CA VAL A 635 11.34 11.03 16.02
C VAL A 635 10.35 11.29 14.88
N VAL A 636 9.08 11.21 15.18
CA VAL A 636 7.97 11.74 14.38
C VAL A 636 7.02 12.54 15.27
N THR A 637 6.18 13.38 14.68
CA THR A 637 5.30 14.29 15.44
C THR A 637 3.86 13.82 15.53
N ALA A 638 3.47 12.84 14.73
CA ALA A 638 2.09 12.38 14.64
C ALA A 638 1.97 10.85 14.75
N PRO A 639 1.01 10.32 15.54
CA PRO A 639 0.78 8.89 15.65
C PRO A 639 0.41 8.25 14.31
N GLU A 640 -0.18 9.01 13.39
CA GLU A 640 -0.45 8.59 12.02
C GLU A 640 0.80 8.18 11.27
N ASP A 641 1.93 8.86 11.47
CA ASP A 641 3.19 8.56 10.81
C ASP A 641 3.77 7.24 11.30
N VAL A 642 3.64 6.96 12.61
CA VAL A 642 4.04 5.69 13.22
C VAL A 642 3.22 4.52 12.64
N ASP A 643 1.90 4.60 12.73
CA ASP A 643 1.01 3.54 12.24
C ASP A 643 1.21 3.30 10.73
N PHE A 644 1.30 4.38 9.97
CA PHE A 644 1.51 4.32 8.53
C PHE A 644 2.84 3.67 8.17
N ALA A 645 3.93 4.10 8.81
CA ALA A 645 5.27 3.57 8.56
C ALA A 645 5.35 2.09 8.91
N MET A 646 4.79 1.67 10.03
CA MET A 646 4.78 0.27 10.44
C MET A 646 3.95 -0.61 9.50
N ILE A 647 2.79 -0.15 9.06
CA ILE A 647 1.96 -0.91 8.10
C ILE A 647 2.66 -1.00 6.74
N MET A 648 3.18 0.10 6.22
CA MET A 648 3.75 0.15 4.88
C MET A 648 5.18 -0.40 4.79
N GLY A 649 5.94 -0.32 5.89
CA GLY A 649 7.34 -0.75 5.96
C GLY A 649 7.52 -2.21 6.39
N THR A 650 6.64 -2.71 7.26
CA THR A 650 6.78 -4.07 7.82
C THR A 650 5.62 -5.00 7.47
N GLY A 651 4.49 -4.44 7.02
CA GLY A 651 3.25 -5.18 6.88
C GLY A 651 2.58 -5.48 8.22
N TRP A 652 2.81 -4.66 9.26
CA TRP A 652 2.02 -4.72 10.49
C TRP A 652 0.55 -4.93 10.14
N ALA A 653 -0.14 -5.81 10.84
CA ALA A 653 -1.50 -6.26 10.53
C ALA A 653 -2.44 -5.09 10.15
N PRO A 654 -2.70 -4.84 8.84
CA PRO A 654 -3.43 -3.65 8.40
C PRO A 654 -4.84 -3.55 9.00
N PHE A 655 -5.51 -4.68 9.16
CA PHE A 655 -6.85 -4.74 9.75
C PHE A 655 -6.91 -4.31 11.23
N ARG A 656 -5.75 -4.18 11.90
CA ARG A 656 -5.62 -3.67 13.27
C ARG A 656 -5.31 -2.16 13.31
N GLY A 657 -5.00 -1.54 12.17
CA GLY A 657 -4.84 -0.09 12.03
C GLY A 657 -3.49 0.48 12.41
N GLY A 658 -2.52 -0.34 12.82
CA GLY A 658 -1.18 0.05 13.27
C GLY A 658 -0.98 -0.10 14.77
N PRO A 659 0.28 -0.01 15.28
CA PRO A 659 0.60 -0.28 16.67
C PRO A 659 -0.08 0.67 17.66
N LEU A 660 -0.15 1.97 17.36
CA LEU A 660 -0.74 2.96 18.25
C LEU A 660 -2.28 2.94 18.21
N ARG A 661 -2.84 2.71 17.01
CA ARG A 661 -4.29 2.48 16.89
C ARG A 661 -4.72 1.21 17.62
N TYR A 662 -3.91 0.19 17.57
CA TYR A 662 -4.16 -1.06 18.30
C TYR A 662 -4.01 -0.88 19.81
N ALA A 663 -3.08 -0.03 20.27
CA ALA A 663 -2.94 0.32 21.68
C ALA A 663 -4.21 1.03 22.21
N ASP A 664 -4.75 1.99 21.47
CA ASP A 664 -6.03 2.65 21.85
C ASP A 664 -7.17 1.63 21.96
N ARG A 665 -7.23 0.66 21.06
CA ARG A 665 -8.23 -0.40 21.11
C ARG A 665 -8.11 -1.29 22.33
N LEU A 666 -6.87 -1.64 22.73
CA LEU A 666 -6.62 -2.41 23.96
C LEU A 666 -6.96 -1.60 25.22
N GLY A 667 -6.95 -0.28 25.11
CA GLY A 667 -7.00 0.67 26.22
C GLY A 667 -5.62 0.92 26.80
N ILE A 668 -5.20 2.18 26.86
CA ILE A 668 -3.84 2.56 27.30
C ILE A 668 -3.55 2.09 28.73
N ALA A 669 -4.53 2.14 29.64
CA ALA A 669 -4.38 1.61 31.01
C ALA A 669 -4.10 0.10 31.03
N ALA A 670 -4.76 -0.68 30.15
CA ALA A 670 -4.52 -2.11 30.02
C ALA A 670 -3.14 -2.40 29.40
N VAL A 671 -2.70 -1.61 28.44
CA VAL A 671 -1.34 -1.71 27.87
C VAL A 671 -0.28 -1.48 28.93
N VAL A 672 -0.41 -0.40 29.72
CA VAL A 672 0.54 -0.08 30.80
C VAL A 672 0.52 -1.15 31.90
N SER A 673 -0.64 -1.65 32.30
CA SER A 673 -0.76 -2.73 33.28
C SER A 673 -0.04 -4.01 32.81
N ARG A 674 -0.21 -4.41 31.55
CA ARG A 674 0.46 -5.59 30.97
C ARG A 674 1.97 -5.37 30.82
N LEU A 675 2.42 -4.18 30.43
CA LEU A 675 3.85 -3.84 30.38
C LEU A 675 4.49 -3.93 31.77
N ASN A 676 3.85 -3.40 32.82
CA ASN A 676 4.32 -3.53 34.20
C ASN A 676 4.42 -4.99 34.64
N SER A 677 3.41 -5.79 34.32
CA SER A 677 3.46 -7.24 34.61
C SER A 677 4.60 -7.95 33.87
N LEU A 678 4.90 -7.58 32.62
CA LEU A 678 6.02 -8.11 31.88
C LEU A 678 7.37 -7.61 32.43
N ARG A 679 7.46 -6.34 32.83
CA ARG A 679 8.64 -5.79 33.50
C ARG A 679 9.01 -6.61 34.74
N ASP A 680 8.02 -6.90 35.58
CA ASP A 680 8.25 -7.61 36.85
C ASP A 680 8.59 -9.08 36.64
N ARG A 681 8.10 -9.73 35.59
CA ARG A 681 8.31 -11.17 35.32
C ARG A 681 9.47 -11.46 34.36
N VAL A 682 9.69 -10.57 33.35
CA VAL A 682 10.62 -10.84 32.26
C VAL A 682 11.84 -9.92 32.35
N GLY A 683 11.64 -8.61 32.58
CA GLY A 683 12.76 -7.71 32.73
C GLY A 683 12.46 -6.23 32.49
N PRO A 684 13.39 -5.34 32.88
CA PRO A 684 13.18 -3.88 32.89
C PRO A 684 13.00 -3.26 31.51
N HIS A 685 13.30 -3.96 30.44
CA HIS A 685 13.08 -3.48 29.06
C HIS A 685 11.59 -3.36 28.69
N PHE A 686 10.69 -3.89 29.52
CA PHE A 686 9.24 -3.67 29.42
C PHE A 686 8.75 -2.45 30.22
N GLU A 687 9.65 -1.64 30.83
CA GLU A 687 9.24 -0.41 31.50
C GLU A 687 8.41 0.46 30.57
N PRO A 688 7.16 0.81 30.95
CA PRO A 688 6.30 1.66 30.11
C PRO A 688 6.97 3.01 29.80
N SER A 689 6.83 3.49 28.58
CA SER A 689 7.30 4.83 28.20
C SER A 689 6.58 5.90 29.04
N ALA A 690 7.25 7.04 29.26
CA ALA A 690 6.68 8.15 30.04
C ALA A 690 5.40 8.66 29.38
N LEU A 691 5.35 8.68 28.06
CA LEU A 691 4.15 9.07 27.30
C LEU A 691 2.96 8.18 27.62
N LEU A 692 3.11 6.83 27.65
CA LEU A 692 2.03 5.91 27.96
C LEU A 692 1.55 6.09 29.41
N THR A 693 2.46 6.28 30.35
CA THR A 693 2.14 6.51 31.77
C THR A 693 1.38 7.82 31.95
N ASP A 694 1.82 8.88 31.28
CA ASP A 694 1.15 10.18 31.32
C ASP A 694 -0.26 10.13 30.69
N MET A 695 -0.41 9.38 29.58
CA MET A 695 -1.73 9.17 28.95
C MET A 695 -2.70 8.43 29.89
N VAL A 696 -2.25 7.44 30.67
CA VAL A 696 -3.11 6.80 31.70
C VAL A 696 -3.58 7.83 32.72
N ASN A 697 -2.66 8.67 33.24
CA ASN A 697 -2.98 9.67 34.26
C ASN A 697 -3.99 10.71 33.77
N ARG A 698 -4.00 11.03 32.48
CA ARG A 698 -4.90 12.01 31.85
C ARG A 698 -6.14 11.39 31.20
N GLY A 699 -6.27 10.08 31.16
CA GLY A 699 -7.34 9.40 30.43
C GLY A 699 -7.22 9.60 28.91
N GLY A 700 -6.00 9.79 28.38
CA GLY A 700 -5.74 10.11 26.98
C GLY A 700 -5.68 8.88 26.07
N THR A 701 -5.82 9.14 24.77
CA THR A 701 -5.63 8.18 23.68
C THR A 701 -4.74 8.80 22.60
N PHE A 702 -4.12 7.98 21.74
CA PHE A 702 -3.33 8.48 20.60
C PHE A 702 -4.22 9.16 19.54
N TYR A 703 -5.45 8.69 19.41
CA TYR A 703 -6.45 9.23 18.49
C TYR A 703 -7.69 9.67 19.26
N ALA A 704 -8.30 10.78 18.84
CA ALA A 704 -9.56 11.21 19.43
C ALA A 704 -10.58 10.07 19.46
N PRO A 705 -11.30 9.86 20.57
CA PRO A 705 -12.38 8.87 20.61
C PRO A 705 -13.38 9.18 19.50
N ARG A 706 -13.69 8.20 18.63
CA ARG A 706 -14.89 8.30 17.80
C ARG A 706 -16.07 8.14 18.74
N GLU A 707 -16.94 9.10 18.83
CA GLU A 707 -18.25 8.95 19.45
C GLU A 707 -19.00 7.88 18.64
N ILE A 708 -19.02 6.66 19.16
CA ILE A 708 -19.97 5.64 18.70
C ILE A 708 -21.31 6.11 19.22
N ALA A 709 -22.18 6.62 18.34
CA ALA A 709 -23.55 6.88 18.66
C ALA A 709 -24.16 5.58 19.22
N SER A 710 -24.19 5.48 20.53
CA SER A 710 -24.87 4.40 21.24
C SER A 710 -26.36 4.59 20.99
N SER A 711 -26.95 3.79 20.10
CA SER A 711 -28.37 3.58 20.05
C SER A 711 -28.81 2.75 21.28
N ALA A 712 -28.67 3.33 22.45
CA ALA A 712 -29.43 2.91 23.63
C ALA A 712 -30.82 3.50 23.48
N GLY A 713 -31.72 2.73 22.87
CA GLY A 713 -33.14 3.02 22.90
C GLY A 713 -33.62 3.07 24.35
N THR A 714 -33.82 4.26 24.89
CA THR A 714 -34.69 4.45 26.03
C THR A 714 -36.12 4.35 25.54
N ASN A 715 -36.75 3.25 25.85
CA ASN A 715 -38.20 3.12 25.84
C ASN A 715 -38.80 4.14 26.84
N PRO A 716 -39.66 5.03 26.45
CA PRO A 716 -40.52 5.72 27.43
C PRO A 716 -41.80 4.90 27.58
N SER A 717 -41.83 4.06 28.58
CA SER A 717 -43.11 3.65 29.19
C SER A 717 -43.53 4.74 30.17
N GLN A 718 -44.44 5.57 29.78
CA GLN A 718 -45.66 6.01 30.50
C GLN A 718 -46.49 6.91 29.61
#